data_88654c89799f529b2abe3f09fefa9999
#
_entry.id   88654c89799f529b2abe3f09fefa9999
#
_cell.length_a   1.000
_cell.length_b   1.000
_cell.length_c   1.000
_cell.angle_alpha   90.00
_cell.angle_beta   90.00
_cell.angle_gamma   90.00
#
_symmetry.space_group_name_H-M   'P 1'
#
loop_
_entity.id
_entity.type
_entity.pdbx_description
1 polymer ?
#
loop_
_entity_poly.entity_id
_entity_poly.type
_entity_poly.pdbx_seq_one_letter_code
_entity_poly.pdbx_strand_id
1 'polypeptide(L)'
;MSGLSTAERLLELGVKDVVIIDQENEAGGLARSFDWGGFKYNDLGPHIWHTPDKNLAKDWKARFGELLVQGKFWGKNVVGDAPGKFIDYPLSFETLKNFDKETRIKIEEELKKCTKENQIRAKNFEEYVLALVGPTLTEMFFKSYPEKLWGVPTSEMTANWAPKRINFTDTTQEFHGEQWAGVGRFGSGAIVNLMAENIISLGGKFLFNKRVSSFTVNGASISEIHLNESEKMQVGVDDVVVSTIPFNFLSDILGIQNSLTYRGALLIYLAIDKSCAIPGDAAFLYFAHQKVPFHRLSEQKKFCPDGWPENRTTLVAEIAFNEAEKAKIDVENLTDRTIASLIEFGLVRREDVLETKTIALPTVYPLMTAQKEIEFKSIYSTIQDFGQLYLIGTGGEYHYADIQILYSKGKDLALRILEEKNKRPKLASKGQRETSKTTFFPNDPFVIAEIGLNHGGSMAMVRDLMLAAKKAGVEYLKFQTYKSEARISQVYRSNRYFEEVIDTEENLFSMFKKYELSEANWAEIFEYGVELGIKVFSAVFDEESLELLESLNCPAYKIASMDLNNYPLIEKIAKTKKPIILSTGMSTLGEIERAVAIIERHAPSEFIILHCISSYPANRNLLNLNAMSTLRNAFGRPVGFSDHSIGPEAPIVAASIGARCVEKHFTLDHNLEGPDHIFSLNPIEMKYLIEVVNDIPGMLGTSSRISTPQEIETSYKFKKSIHAKRNIPKGHVITEEDLIIKGPYGGIPPEYLNILVGRMTTKEINEDYPLTWDCV
;
A
#
# COMPACT_ATOMS: atom_id res chain seq x y z
N MET A 1 13.56 -10.40 7.89
CA MET A 1 13.57 -9.16 8.73
C MET A 1 12.18 -8.79 9.23
N SER A 2 11.18 -8.54 8.36
CA SER A 2 9.83 -8.10 8.80
C SER A 2 9.12 -9.10 9.72
N GLY A 3 9.13 -10.40 9.40
CA GLY A 3 8.55 -11.41 10.28
C GLY A 3 9.21 -11.49 11.66
N LEU A 4 10.55 -11.39 11.70
CA LEU A 4 11.28 -11.39 12.98
C LEU A 4 10.96 -10.15 13.82
N SER A 5 10.94 -8.96 13.23
CA SER A 5 10.60 -7.73 13.96
C SER A 5 9.14 -7.71 14.44
N THR A 6 8.21 -8.32 13.69
CA THR A 6 6.83 -8.52 14.14
C THR A 6 6.77 -9.47 15.34
N ALA A 7 7.42 -10.63 15.24
CA ALA A 7 7.44 -11.65 16.29
C ALA A 7 8.09 -11.13 17.59
N GLU A 8 9.26 -10.49 17.47
CA GLU A 8 9.98 -9.88 18.58
C GLU A 8 9.08 -8.84 19.29
N ARG A 9 8.45 -7.94 18.51
CA ARG A 9 7.61 -6.90 19.08
C ARG A 9 6.34 -7.42 19.72
N LEU A 10 5.69 -8.45 19.16
CA LEU A 10 4.55 -9.11 19.78
C LEU A 10 4.92 -9.71 21.14
N LEU A 11 6.07 -10.39 21.24
CA LEU A 11 6.56 -10.96 22.49
C LEU A 11 6.90 -9.88 23.53
N GLU A 12 7.58 -8.80 23.14
CA GLU A 12 7.85 -7.63 23.99
C GLU A 12 6.55 -7.02 24.55
N LEU A 13 5.47 -7.04 23.79
CA LEU A 13 4.14 -6.55 24.20
C LEU A 13 3.31 -7.58 24.98
N GLY A 14 3.91 -8.71 25.34
CA GLY A 14 3.33 -9.73 26.22
C GLY A 14 2.44 -10.77 25.51
N VAL A 15 2.48 -10.85 24.18
CA VAL A 15 1.84 -11.95 23.45
C VAL A 15 2.60 -13.23 23.73
N LYS A 16 1.89 -14.29 24.05
CA LYS A 16 2.46 -15.64 24.30
C LYS A 16 2.25 -16.52 23.08
N ASP A 17 3.01 -17.62 23.01
CA ASP A 17 2.87 -18.67 22.01
C ASP A 17 3.11 -18.20 20.56
N VAL A 18 4.10 -17.32 20.37
CA VAL A 18 4.57 -16.91 19.04
C VAL A 18 5.44 -18.00 18.44
N VAL A 19 5.03 -18.49 17.26
CA VAL A 19 5.75 -19.53 16.52
C VAL A 19 6.17 -19.00 15.15
N ILE A 20 7.46 -19.11 14.84
CA ILE A 20 8.05 -18.73 13.56
C ILE A 20 8.33 -20.01 12.77
N ILE A 21 7.79 -20.07 11.55
CA ILE A 21 7.98 -21.19 10.63
C ILE A 21 8.88 -20.73 9.50
N ASP A 22 9.97 -21.44 9.24
CA ASP A 22 10.87 -21.16 8.13
C ASP A 22 11.26 -22.47 7.41
N GLN A 23 11.28 -22.41 6.07
CA GLN A 23 11.71 -23.56 5.26
C GLN A 23 13.22 -23.80 5.33
N GLU A 24 13.98 -22.79 5.72
CA GLU A 24 15.43 -22.85 5.88
C GLU A 24 15.79 -23.44 7.25
N ASN A 25 17.08 -23.75 7.43
CA ASN A 25 17.60 -24.25 8.70
C ASN A 25 17.94 -23.16 9.71
N GLU A 26 17.80 -21.89 9.33
CA GLU A 26 18.10 -20.71 10.14
C GLU A 26 17.20 -19.53 9.76
N ALA A 27 17.06 -18.57 10.67
CA ALA A 27 16.23 -17.39 10.47
C ALA A 27 16.92 -16.34 9.57
N GLY A 28 16.12 -15.43 8.95
CA GLY A 28 16.64 -14.22 8.34
C GLY A 28 16.36 -14.05 6.85
N GLY A 29 16.03 -15.13 6.15
CA GLY A 29 15.76 -15.07 4.71
C GLY A 29 16.94 -14.48 3.94
N LEU A 30 16.72 -13.39 3.17
CA LEU A 30 17.78 -12.75 2.38
C LEU A 30 18.80 -11.94 3.23
N ALA A 31 18.52 -11.68 4.51
CA ALA A 31 19.45 -10.97 5.41
C ALA A 31 20.42 -11.92 6.15
N ARG A 32 20.53 -13.16 5.72
CA ARG A 32 21.50 -14.12 6.28
C ARG A 32 22.91 -13.82 5.80
N SER A 33 23.88 -14.27 6.61
CA SER A 33 25.31 -14.31 6.25
C SER A 33 25.82 -15.74 6.44
N PHE A 34 26.87 -16.09 5.73
CA PHE A 34 27.49 -17.42 5.80
C PHE A 34 29.03 -17.35 5.76
N ASP A 35 29.69 -18.36 6.31
CA ASP A 35 31.14 -18.49 6.29
C ASP A 35 31.58 -19.15 4.98
N TRP A 36 32.56 -18.55 4.30
CA TRP A 36 33.15 -19.11 3.09
C TRP A 36 34.43 -18.39 2.69
N GLY A 37 35.34 -19.12 2.00
CA GLY A 37 36.55 -18.54 1.42
C GLY A 37 37.60 -18.09 2.46
N GLY A 38 37.47 -18.55 3.70
CA GLY A 38 38.31 -18.13 4.83
C GLY A 38 37.90 -16.78 5.42
N PHE A 39 36.73 -16.25 5.04
CA PHE A 39 36.13 -15.04 5.58
C PHE A 39 35.08 -15.39 6.65
N LYS A 40 35.03 -14.60 7.74
CA LYS A 40 34.10 -14.85 8.85
C LYS A 40 32.64 -14.68 8.49
N TYR A 41 32.33 -13.92 7.43
CA TYR A 41 30.97 -13.74 6.94
C TYR A 41 30.95 -13.32 5.46
N ASN A 42 29.90 -13.69 4.76
CA ASN A 42 29.53 -13.23 3.44
C ASN A 42 28.00 -13.03 3.45
N ASP A 43 27.53 -11.89 3.06
CA ASP A 43 26.09 -11.58 3.01
C ASP A 43 25.46 -12.08 1.70
N LEU A 44 24.18 -12.47 1.74
CA LEU A 44 23.37 -12.77 0.55
C LEU A 44 22.99 -11.51 -0.27
N GLY A 45 23.71 -10.45 -0.06
CA GLY A 45 23.58 -9.15 -0.68
C GLY A 45 23.85 -8.05 0.35
N PRO A 46 24.29 -6.87 -0.08
CA PRO A 46 24.57 -5.77 0.84
C PRO A 46 23.24 -5.19 1.37
N HIS A 47 23.10 -5.19 2.68
CA HIS A 47 21.97 -4.62 3.38
C HIS A 47 22.40 -3.41 4.20
N ILE A 48 22.23 -2.21 3.61
CA ILE A 48 22.57 -0.95 4.27
C ILE A 48 21.35 -0.42 4.99
N TRP A 49 21.48 -0.18 6.29
CA TRP A 49 20.51 0.56 7.10
C TRP A 49 20.71 2.04 6.89
N HIS A 50 19.71 2.79 6.55
CA HIS A 50 19.82 4.23 6.38
C HIS A 50 18.53 4.96 6.77
N THR A 51 18.69 6.16 7.26
CA THR A 51 17.56 7.02 7.61
C THR A 51 18.00 8.48 7.71
N PRO A 52 17.17 9.43 7.29
CA PRO A 52 17.35 10.84 7.61
C PRO A 52 17.01 11.16 9.07
N ASP A 53 16.27 10.27 9.77
CA ASP A 53 15.88 10.45 11.17
C ASP A 53 16.98 9.98 12.12
N LYS A 54 17.65 10.96 12.76
CA LYS A 54 18.73 10.70 13.72
C LYS A 54 18.23 9.97 14.98
N ASN A 55 16.96 10.15 15.38
CA ASN A 55 16.40 9.46 16.55
C ASN A 55 16.19 7.99 16.23
N LEU A 56 15.65 7.69 15.04
CA LEU A 56 15.51 6.31 14.58
C LEU A 56 16.86 5.62 14.47
N ALA A 57 17.88 6.30 13.94
CA ALA A 57 19.26 5.79 13.91
C ALA A 57 19.81 5.51 15.32
N LYS A 58 19.53 6.41 16.28
CA LYS A 58 19.91 6.25 17.69
C LYS A 58 19.21 5.05 18.32
N ASP A 59 17.93 4.85 18.04
CA ASP A 59 17.16 3.71 18.53
C ASP A 59 17.70 2.38 17.97
N TRP A 60 18.04 2.33 16.69
CA TRP A 60 18.70 1.16 16.10
C TRP A 60 20.06 0.88 16.75
N LYS A 61 20.87 1.92 16.97
CA LYS A 61 22.17 1.79 17.62
C LYS A 61 22.02 1.35 19.08
N ALA A 62 21.02 1.83 19.81
CA ALA A 62 20.71 1.37 21.15
C ALA A 62 20.27 -0.11 21.16
N ARG A 63 19.50 -0.53 20.15
CA ARG A 63 18.97 -1.91 20.04
C ARG A 63 20.03 -2.90 19.61
N PHE A 64 20.87 -2.58 18.62
CA PHE A 64 21.83 -3.48 18.02
C PHE A 64 23.26 -3.28 18.52
N GLY A 65 23.49 -2.21 19.28
CA GLY A 65 24.78 -1.94 19.90
C GLY A 65 25.92 -1.86 18.90
N GLU A 66 27.00 -2.57 19.20
CA GLU A 66 28.20 -2.62 18.36
C GLU A 66 28.02 -3.44 17.08
N LEU A 67 26.94 -4.20 16.95
CA LEU A 67 26.66 -4.97 15.73
C LEU A 67 26.19 -4.09 14.57
N LEU A 68 25.77 -2.87 14.81
CA LEU A 68 25.36 -1.93 13.77
C LEU A 68 26.38 -0.79 13.67
N VAL A 69 27.26 -0.88 12.68
CA VAL A 69 28.40 0.05 12.48
C VAL A 69 27.99 1.12 11.47
N GLN A 70 28.17 2.38 11.86
CA GLN A 70 28.00 3.50 10.92
C GLN A 70 29.13 3.53 9.89
N GLY A 71 28.78 3.76 8.62
CA GLY A 71 29.72 3.83 7.52
C GLY A 71 29.29 4.82 6.46
N LYS A 72 30.22 5.09 5.55
CA LYS A 72 30.02 5.89 4.34
C LYS A 72 30.14 4.94 3.15
N PHE A 73 29.14 4.95 2.27
CA PHE A 73 29.06 4.01 1.16
C PHE A 73 29.06 4.74 -0.17
N TRP A 74 30.00 4.40 -1.03
CA TRP A 74 30.15 4.98 -2.35
C TRP A 74 29.86 3.97 -3.43
N GLY A 75 29.27 4.41 -4.52
CA GLY A 75 29.02 3.63 -5.71
C GLY A 75 29.63 4.28 -6.95
N LYS A 76 29.88 3.49 -7.98
CA LYS A 76 30.28 4.00 -9.29
C LYS A 76 29.54 3.29 -10.40
N ASN A 77 29.26 4.03 -11.47
CA ASN A 77 28.82 3.45 -12.73
C ASN A 77 30.04 3.16 -13.61
N VAL A 78 30.01 2.04 -14.31
CA VAL A 78 31.02 1.68 -15.30
C VAL A 78 30.48 2.00 -16.68
N VAL A 79 31.18 2.87 -17.43
CA VAL A 79 30.73 3.43 -18.71
C VAL A 79 31.78 3.19 -19.79
N GLY A 80 31.34 2.94 -21.02
CA GLY A 80 32.19 2.68 -22.17
C GLY A 80 32.77 1.28 -22.19
N ASP A 81 33.41 0.92 -23.30
CA ASP A 81 34.10 -0.38 -23.46
C ASP A 81 35.29 -0.45 -22.52
N ALA A 82 35.69 -1.69 -22.17
CA ALA A 82 36.83 -1.94 -21.28
C ALA A 82 38.13 -1.25 -21.76
N PRO A 83 38.94 -0.72 -20.83
CA PRO A 83 38.85 -0.84 -19.38
C PRO A 83 37.78 0.06 -18.72
N GLY A 84 37.00 0.81 -19.49
CA GLY A 84 35.88 1.64 -19.01
C GLY A 84 36.28 2.85 -18.15
N LYS A 85 35.32 3.72 -17.92
CA LYS A 85 35.42 4.83 -16.96
C LYS A 85 34.56 4.56 -15.76
N PHE A 86 35.05 4.86 -14.56
CA PHE A 86 34.34 4.72 -13.30
C PHE A 86 33.81 6.10 -12.90
N ILE A 87 32.49 6.31 -13.03
CA ILE A 87 31.81 7.58 -12.75
C ILE A 87 31.02 7.42 -11.45
N ASP A 88 31.17 8.38 -10.54
CA ASP A 88 30.50 8.33 -9.24
C ASP A 88 28.97 8.25 -9.36
N TYR A 89 28.37 7.50 -8.48
CA TYR A 89 26.92 7.30 -8.34
C TYR A 89 26.51 7.63 -6.89
N PRO A 90 25.45 8.42 -6.65
CA PRO A 90 24.50 9.03 -7.61
C PRO A 90 25.15 10.03 -8.59
N LEU A 91 24.53 10.18 -9.76
CA LEU A 91 24.98 11.15 -10.74
C LEU A 91 24.75 12.59 -10.25
N SER A 92 25.67 13.51 -10.58
CA SER A 92 25.60 14.91 -10.21
C SER A 92 26.11 15.82 -11.34
N PHE A 93 25.88 17.14 -11.25
CA PHE A 93 26.51 18.08 -12.16
C PHE A 93 28.04 18.06 -12.10
N GLU A 94 28.63 17.68 -10.96
CA GLU A 94 30.08 17.50 -10.85
C GLU A 94 30.56 16.31 -11.67
N THR A 95 29.80 15.20 -11.69
CA THR A 95 30.17 13.99 -12.45
C THR A 95 30.15 14.25 -13.97
N LEU A 96 29.43 15.24 -14.45
CA LEU A 96 29.43 15.64 -15.86
C LEU A 96 30.79 16.12 -16.35
N LYS A 97 31.66 16.56 -15.46
CA LYS A 97 33.06 16.95 -15.79
C LYS A 97 33.90 15.77 -16.29
N ASN A 98 33.48 14.53 -16.02
CA ASN A 98 34.16 13.30 -16.45
C ASN A 98 33.88 12.93 -17.92
N PHE A 99 32.92 13.61 -18.58
CA PHE A 99 32.61 13.43 -19.99
C PHE A 99 33.45 14.39 -20.86
N ASP A 100 33.59 14.04 -22.12
CA ASP A 100 34.16 14.94 -23.11
C ASP A 100 33.27 16.18 -23.30
N LYS A 101 33.85 17.23 -23.87
CA LYS A 101 33.19 18.53 -23.96
C LYS A 101 31.88 18.46 -24.77
N GLU A 102 31.85 17.71 -25.85
CA GLU A 102 30.69 17.59 -26.74
C GLU A 102 29.52 16.88 -26.03
N THR A 103 29.80 15.71 -25.46
CA THR A 103 28.83 14.95 -24.67
C THR A 103 28.28 15.77 -23.49
N ARG A 104 29.15 16.49 -22.78
CA ARG A 104 28.74 17.33 -21.65
C ARG A 104 27.80 18.44 -22.07
N ILE A 105 28.13 19.18 -23.12
CA ILE A 105 27.25 20.26 -23.64
C ILE A 105 25.88 19.69 -24.01
N LYS A 106 25.85 18.57 -24.70
CA LYS A 106 24.60 17.89 -25.07
C LYS A 106 23.75 17.53 -23.85
N ILE A 107 24.36 16.95 -22.82
CA ILE A 107 23.66 16.60 -21.57
C ILE A 107 23.13 17.85 -20.87
N GLU A 108 23.94 18.92 -20.76
CA GLU A 108 23.53 20.19 -20.14
C GLU A 108 22.34 20.84 -20.88
N GLU A 109 22.26 20.72 -22.20
CA GLU A 109 21.12 21.20 -23.00
C GLU A 109 19.87 20.35 -22.82
N GLU A 110 20.03 19.04 -22.67
CA GLU A 110 18.94 18.11 -22.38
C GLU A 110 18.35 18.34 -20.98
N LEU A 111 19.21 18.51 -19.97
CA LEU A 111 18.81 18.78 -18.59
C LEU A 111 17.99 20.08 -18.46
N LYS A 112 18.28 21.12 -19.26
CA LYS A 112 17.48 22.35 -19.26
C LYS A 112 16.03 22.13 -19.72
N LYS A 113 15.75 21.06 -20.47
CA LYS A 113 14.42 20.70 -20.94
C LYS A 113 13.67 19.78 -19.97
N CYS A 114 14.35 19.26 -18.97
CA CYS A 114 13.78 18.37 -17.96
C CYS A 114 12.93 19.18 -16.97
N THR A 115 11.68 18.80 -16.76
CA THR A 115 10.75 19.49 -15.88
C THR A 115 10.05 18.54 -14.92
N LYS A 116 9.72 19.02 -13.71
CA LYS A 116 8.91 18.26 -12.75
C LYS A 116 7.52 17.91 -13.31
N GLU A 117 6.95 18.78 -14.14
CA GLU A 117 5.66 18.54 -14.76
C GLU A 117 5.68 17.31 -15.67
N ASN A 118 6.72 17.15 -16.49
CA ASN A 118 6.89 15.99 -17.34
C ASN A 118 7.13 14.71 -16.52
N GLN A 119 7.86 14.80 -15.40
CA GLN A 119 8.05 13.67 -14.49
C GLN A 119 6.72 13.19 -13.86
N ILE A 120 5.86 14.13 -13.46
CA ILE A 120 4.53 13.82 -12.88
C ILE A 120 3.61 13.18 -13.92
N ARG A 121 3.72 13.57 -15.20
CA ARG A 121 2.90 13.03 -16.30
C ARG A 121 3.41 11.70 -16.86
N ALA A 122 4.58 11.25 -16.45
CA ALA A 122 5.19 10.03 -16.96
C ALA A 122 4.32 8.80 -16.64
N LYS A 123 4.05 7.99 -17.67
CA LYS A 123 3.20 6.78 -17.57
C LYS A 123 4.00 5.54 -17.20
N ASN A 124 5.30 5.54 -17.48
CA ASN A 124 6.21 4.43 -17.25
C ASN A 124 7.58 4.92 -16.78
N PHE A 125 8.44 3.98 -16.40
CA PHE A 125 9.78 4.27 -15.92
C PHE A 125 10.63 5.04 -16.94
N GLU A 126 10.60 4.66 -18.21
CA GLU A 126 11.40 5.29 -19.27
C GLU A 126 11.02 6.76 -19.46
N GLU A 127 9.72 7.06 -19.55
CA GLU A 127 9.23 8.44 -19.63
C GLU A 127 9.64 9.28 -18.42
N TYR A 128 9.59 8.69 -17.21
CA TYR A 128 10.02 9.37 -15.99
C TYR A 128 11.50 9.73 -16.04
N VAL A 129 12.35 8.76 -16.42
CA VAL A 129 13.81 8.97 -16.48
C VAL A 129 14.18 9.96 -17.57
N LEU A 130 13.58 9.87 -18.75
CA LEU A 130 13.75 10.86 -19.81
C LEU A 130 13.40 12.27 -19.35
N ALA A 131 12.32 12.40 -18.57
CA ALA A 131 11.91 13.70 -18.01
C ALA A 131 12.82 14.21 -16.87
N LEU A 132 13.58 13.30 -16.22
CA LEU A 132 14.47 13.64 -15.10
C LEU A 132 15.89 14.00 -15.57
N VAL A 133 16.48 13.24 -16.48
CA VAL A 133 17.91 13.34 -16.84
C VAL A 133 18.17 13.50 -18.33
N GLY A 134 17.16 13.46 -19.18
CA GLY A 134 17.28 13.58 -20.63
C GLY A 134 17.73 12.29 -21.33
N PRO A 135 17.68 12.26 -22.69
CA PRO A 135 17.92 11.04 -23.47
C PRO A 135 19.33 10.47 -23.33
N THR A 136 20.35 11.32 -23.31
CA THR A 136 21.76 10.86 -23.29
C THR A 136 22.09 10.12 -21.99
N LEU A 137 21.75 10.67 -20.82
CA LEU A 137 21.98 10.00 -19.55
C LEU A 137 21.06 8.79 -19.36
N THR A 138 19.84 8.85 -19.89
CA THR A 138 18.93 7.70 -19.88
C THR A 138 19.55 6.50 -20.59
N GLU A 139 20.02 6.67 -21.82
CA GLU A 139 20.63 5.59 -22.61
C GLU A 139 21.91 5.06 -21.95
N MET A 140 22.75 5.95 -21.40
CA MET A 140 24.04 5.57 -20.82
C MET A 140 23.92 4.83 -19.48
N PHE A 141 22.92 5.16 -18.64
CA PHE A 141 22.88 4.69 -17.26
C PHE A 141 21.60 4.02 -16.83
N PHE A 142 20.45 4.43 -17.39
CA PHE A 142 19.16 4.10 -16.82
C PHE A 142 18.27 3.24 -17.72
N LYS A 143 18.81 2.74 -18.84
CA LYS A 143 18.09 1.80 -19.71
C LYS A 143 18.58 0.37 -19.51
N SER A 144 19.80 0.08 -19.92
CA SER A 144 20.30 -1.30 -19.90
C SER A 144 20.45 -1.90 -18.50
N TYR A 145 20.79 -1.11 -17.47
CA TYR A 145 20.88 -1.61 -16.10
C TYR A 145 19.54 -2.08 -15.55
N PRO A 146 18.46 -1.27 -15.58
CA PRO A 146 17.14 -1.73 -15.15
C PRO A 146 16.61 -2.90 -15.99
N GLU A 147 16.83 -2.90 -17.30
CA GLU A 147 16.41 -4.01 -18.18
C GLU A 147 17.08 -5.33 -17.81
N LYS A 148 18.39 -5.32 -17.48
CA LYS A 148 19.08 -6.50 -16.96
C LYS A 148 18.47 -6.99 -15.63
N LEU A 149 18.21 -6.06 -14.72
CA LEU A 149 17.68 -6.38 -13.39
C LEU A 149 16.25 -6.91 -13.48
N TRP A 150 15.39 -6.25 -14.25
CA TRP A 150 13.96 -6.55 -14.28
C TRP A 150 13.55 -7.51 -15.40
N GLY A 151 14.38 -7.65 -16.44
CA GLY A 151 14.12 -8.57 -17.55
C GLY A 151 12.96 -8.15 -18.46
N VAL A 152 12.53 -6.89 -18.38
CA VAL A 152 11.51 -6.27 -19.22
C VAL A 152 12.01 -4.91 -19.69
N PRO A 153 11.51 -4.39 -20.84
CA PRO A 153 11.83 -3.04 -21.29
C PRO A 153 11.43 -1.98 -20.25
N THR A 154 12.22 -0.92 -20.15
CA THR A 154 11.93 0.20 -19.22
C THR A 154 10.58 0.87 -19.49
N SER A 155 10.07 0.80 -20.73
CA SER A 155 8.75 1.28 -21.12
C SER A 155 7.58 0.46 -20.57
N GLU A 156 7.81 -0.77 -20.12
CA GLU A 156 6.79 -1.63 -19.50
C GLU A 156 6.78 -1.53 -17.95
N MET A 157 7.81 -0.93 -17.36
CA MET A 157 7.93 -0.77 -15.90
C MET A 157 7.07 0.40 -15.41
N THR A 158 6.54 0.31 -14.19
CA THR A 158 5.76 1.41 -13.61
C THR A 158 6.63 2.64 -13.30
N ALA A 159 6.10 3.84 -13.54
CA ALA A 159 6.79 5.09 -13.20
C ALA A 159 7.06 5.23 -11.69
N ASN A 160 6.21 4.66 -10.84
CA ASN A 160 6.29 4.77 -9.38
C ASN A 160 7.57 4.18 -8.78
N TRP A 161 8.27 3.33 -9.52
CA TRP A 161 9.51 2.72 -9.06
C TRP A 161 10.74 3.62 -9.25
N ALA A 162 10.71 4.49 -10.28
CA ALA A 162 11.84 5.34 -10.68
C ALA A 162 12.30 6.34 -9.60
N PRO A 163 11.41 7.08 -8.90
CA PRO A 163 11.82 8.09 -7.91
C PRO A 163 12.65 7.53 -6.74
N LYS A 164 12.50 6.25 -6.45
CA LYS A 164 13.22 5.57 -5.36
C LYS A 164 14.64 5.14 -5.73
N ARG A 165 14.96 5.15 -7.02
CA ARG A 165 16.19 4.53 -7.55
C ARG A 165 17.08 5.46 -8.35
N ILE A 166 16.55 6.59 -8.80
CA ILE A 166 17.29 7.53 -9.61
C ILE A 166 17.34 8.87 -8.90
N ASN A 167 18.54 9.29 -8.60
CA ASN A 167 18.81 10.60 -8.01
C ASN A 167 19.84 11.34 -8.87
N PHE A 168 19.61 12.62 -9.12
CA PHE A 168 20.54 13.51 -9.79
C PHE A 168 20.72 14.76 -8.91
N THR A 169 21.93 15.03 -8.49
CA THR A 169 22.26 16.03 -7.46
C THR A 169 23.19 17.12 -7.99
N ASP A 170 23.32 18.23 -7.27
CA ASP A 170 24.22 19.30 -7.66
C ASP A 170 25.69 18.91 -7.48
N THR A 171 26.01 18.23 -6.40
CA THR A 171 27.36 17.81 -6.03
C THR A 171 27.47 16.31 -5.86
N THR A 172 28.67 15.78 -6.01
CA THR A 172 28.98 14.39 -5.73
C THR A 172 28.78 14.11 -4.24
N GLN A 173 28.03 13.05 -3.92
CA GLN A 173 27.71 12.65 -2.56
C GLN A 173 27.77 11.12 -2.37
N GLU A 174 27.75 10.68 -1.12
CA GLU A 174 27.65 9.27 -0.75
C GLU A 174 26.35 8.66 -1.28
N PHE A 175 26.28 7.33 -1.34
CA PHE A 175 25.12 6.60 -1.88
C PHE A 175 23.79 6.99 -1.24
N HIS A 176 23.78 7.27 0.06
CA HIS A 176 22.61 7.71 0.82
C HIS A 176 22.62 9.21 1.15
N GLY A 177 23.52 10.00 0.53
CA GLY A 177 23.68 11.43 0.79
C GLY A 177 24.04 11.70 2.26
N GLU A 178 23.43 12.73 2.84
CA GLU A 178 23.67 13.13 4.24
C GLU A 178 22.92 12.30 5.30
N GLN A 179 22.25 11.21 4.89
CA GLN A 179 21.53 10.35 5.82
C GLN A 179 22.52 9.58 6.71
N TRP A 180 22.08 9.23 7.92
CA TRP A 180 22.77 8.23 8.69
C TRP A 180 22.71 6.89 7.93
N ALA A 181 23.86 6.22 7.74
CA ALA A 181 23.93 4.91 7.12
C ALA A 181 24.83 3.99 7.92
N GLY A 182 24.50 2.69 7.94
CA GLY A 182 25.26 1.68 8.66
C GLY A 182 24.99 0.26 8.15
N VAL A 183 25.86 -0.67 8.53
CA VAL A 183 25.79 -2.10 8.17
C VAL A 183 26.03 -2.97 9.39
N GLY A 184 25.68 -4.24 9.29
CA GLY A 184 26.08 -5.24 10.29
C GLY A 184 27.60 -5.43 10.34
N ARG A 185 28.22 -5.32 11.53
CA ARG A 185 29.67 -5.46 11.75
C ARG A 185 30.22 -6.79 11.23
N PHE A 186 29.47 -7.86 11.40
CA PHE A 186 29.80 -9.19 10.90
C PHE A 186 28.73 -9.69 9.94
N GLY A 187 28.30 -8.82 9.03
CA GLY A 187 27.21 -9.04 8.11
C GLY A 187 25.83 -8.84 8.74
N SER A 188 24.82 -8.81 7.88
CA SER A 188 23.41 -8.65 8.28
C SER A 188 22.90 -9.84 9.11
N GLY A 189 23.49 -11.01 8.91
CA GLY A 189 23.19 -12.23 9.67
C GLY A 189 23.43 -12.08 11.17
N ALA A 190 24.43 -11.31 11.60
CA ALA A 190 24.70 -11.07 13.02
C ALA A 190 23.52 -10.33 13.71
N ILE A 191 22.92 -9.35 13.03
CA ILE A 191 21.72 -8.64 13.50
C ILE A 191 20.51 -9.58 13.57
N VAL A 192 20.33 -10.41 12.54
CA VAL A 192 19.27 -11.41 12.48
C VAL A 192 19.39 -12.42 13.62
N ASN A 193 20.59 -12.93 13.88
CA ASN A 193 20.83 -13.89 14.95
C ASN A 193 20.53 -13.27 16.33
N LEU A 194 20.94 -12.03 16.58
CA LEU A 194 20.59 -11.32 17.81
C LEU A 194 19.06 -11.21 17.99
N MET A 195 18.32 -10.93 16.92
CA MET A 195 16.86 -10.89 16.97
C MET A 195 16.26 -12.28 17.27
N ALA A 196 16.77 -13.32 16.62
CA ALA A 196 16.32 -14.69 16.85
C ALA A 196 16.59 -15.16 18.29
N GLU A 197 17.78 -14.87 18.85
CA GLU A 197 18.12 -15.13 20.24
C GLU A 197 17.19 -14.39 21.21
N ASN A 198 16.87 -13.13 20.93
CA ASN A 198 15.94 -12.36 21.74
C ASN A 198 14.52 -12.92 21.69
N ILE A 199 14.03 -13.32 20.50
CA ILE A 199 12.74 -13.99 20.34
C ILE A 199 12.66 -15.26 21.20
N ILE A 200 13.72 -16.09 21.16
CA ILE A 200 13.80 -17.32 21.97
C ILE A 200 13.79 -16.98 23.47
N SER A 201 14.57 -15.98 23.89
CA SER A 201 14.64 -15.54 25.30
C SER A 201 13.29 -15.03 25.82
N LEU A 202 12.47 -14.45 24.97
CA LEU A 202 11.10 -13.98 25.26
C LEU A 202 10.04 -15.11 25.19
N GLY A 203 10.44 -16.34 24.87
CA GLY A 203 9.55 -17.52 24.83
C GLY A 203 8.99 -17.85 23.45
N GLY A 204 9.46 -17.18 22.40
CA GLY A 204 9.11 -17.51 21.00
C GLY A 204 9.75 -18.84 20.56
N LYS A 205 9.13 -19.51 19.60
CA LYS A 205 9.57 -20.82 19.09
C LYS A 205 9.85 -20.75 17.59
N PHE A 206 10.91 -21.40 17.14
CA PHE A 206 11.23 -21.59 15.73
C PHE A 206 10.98 -23.02 15.27
N LEU A 207 10.34 -23.16 14.13
CA LEU A 207 10.19 -24.42 13.39
C LEU A 207 10.94 -24.29 12.07
N PHE A 208 12.22 -24.65 12.08
CA PHE A 208 13.09 -24.68 10.91
C PHE A 208 12.89 -25.93 10.05
N ASN A 209 13.32 -25.86 8.78
CA ASN A 209 13.13 -26.92 7.78
C ASN A 209 11.67 -27.31 7.59
N LYS A 210 10.76 -26.34 7.75
CA LYS A 210 9.31 -26.51 7.62
C LYS A 210 8.77 -25.56 6.55
N ARG A 211 8.45 -26.12 5.40
CA ARG A 211 7.82 -25.38 4.31
C ARG A 211 6.31 -25.41 4.45
N VAL A 212 5.66 -24.25 4.44
CA VAL A 212 4.20 -24.17 4.31
C VAL A 212 3.83 -24.61 2.90
N SER A 213 3.05 -25.69 2.78
CA SER A 213 2.67 -26.30 1.50
C SER A 213 1.24 -25.96 1.09
N SER A 214 0.33 -25.79 2.05
CA SER A 214 -1.07 -25.39 1.81
C SER A 214 -1.75 -24.94 3.10
N PHE A 215 -2.95 -24.40 2.97
CA PHE A 215 -3.84 -24.08 4.07
C PHE A 215 -5.15 -24.88 3.95
N THR A 216 -5.71 -25.31 5.07
CA THR A 216 -7.12 -25.68 5.12
C THR A 216 -7.91 -24.42 5.45
N VAL A 217 -8.77 -24.01 4.53
CA VAL A 217 -9.56 -22.79 4.62
C VAL A 217 -11.03 -23.15 4.84
N ASN A 218 -11.67 -22.51 5.82
CA ASN A 218 -13.09 -22.61 6.10
C ASN A 218 -13.74 -21.22 5.97
N GLY A 219 -14.34 -20.93 4.81
CA GLY A 219 -14.79 -19.58 4.47
C GLY A 219 -13.60 -18.63 4.40
N ALA A 220 -13.61 -17.53 5.11
CA ALA A 220 -12.53 -16.55 5.20
C ALA A 220 -11.57 -16.81 6.40
N SER A 221 -11.50 -18.02 6.92
CA SER A 221 -10.66 -18.37 8.07
C SER A 221 -9.72 -19.53 7.75
N ILE A 222 -8.47 -19.41 8.16
CA ILE A 222 -7.48 -20.49 8.10
C ILE A 222 -7.67 -21.35 9.34
N SER A 223 -7.90 -22.65 9.18
CA SER A 223 -8.07 -23.61 10.30
C SER A 223 -6.85 -24.50 10.49
N GLU A 224 -6.08 -24.77 9.43
CA GLU A 224 -4.85 -25.55 9.52
C GLU A 224 -3.78 -24.97 8.58
N ILE A 225 -2.53 -25.04 9.00
CA ILE A 225 -1.34 -24.81 8.17
C ILE A 225 -0.71 -26.18 7.92
N HIS A 226 -0.56 -26.54 6.66
CA HIS A 226 0.12 -27.78 6.26
C HIS A 226 1.62 -27.49 6.06
N LEU A 227 2.44 -28.29 6.72
CA LEU A 227 3.89 -28.19 6.71
C LEU A 227 4.51 -29.39 6.02
N ASN A 228 5.38 -29.16 5.05
CA ASN A 228 5.95 -30.21 4.22
C ASN A 228 4.85 -31.08 3.59
N GLU A 229 4.99 -32.41 3.56
CA GLU A 229 4.01 -33.32 2.95
C GLU A 229 3.02 -33.92 3.96
N SER A 230 3.33 -33.93 5.26
CA SER A 230 2.58 -34.74 6.22
C SER A 230 2.25 -34.09 7.56
N GLU A 231 2.88 -32.96 7.88
CA GLU A 231 2.66 -32.31 9.17
C GLU A 231 1.59 -31.21 9.07
N LYS A 232 0.83 -31.05 10.15
CA LYS A 232 -0.23 -30.05 10.23
C LYS A 232 -0.15 -29.29 11.54
N MET A 233 -0.41 -27.98 11.47
CA MET A 233 -0.57 -27.10 12.62
C MET A 233 -1.99 -26.57 12.64
N GLN A 234 -2.68 -26.73 13.77
CA GLN A 234 -4.02 -26.15 13.97
C GLN A 234 -3.93 -24.66 14.19
N VAL A 235 -4.84 -23.92 13.59
CA VAL A 235 -4.99 -22.47 13.75
C VAL A 235 -6.32 -22.21 14.44
N GLY A 236 -6.28 -21.65 15.63
CA GLY A 236 -7.47 -21.27 16.39
C GLY A 236 -8.14 -20.00 15.83
N VAL A 237 -9.39 -19.77 16.25
CA VAL A 237 -10.18 -18.59 15.82
C VAL A 237 -9.55 -17.26 16.26
N ASP A 238 -8.81 -17.27 17.38
CA ASP A 238 -8.13 -16.09 17.94
C ASP A 238 -6.67 -16.01 17.54
N ASP A 239 -6.16 -17.00 16.78
CA ASP A 239 -4.80 -16.99 16.29
C ASP A 239 -4.65 -16.03 15.09
N VAL A 240 -3.45 -15.54 14.94
CA VAL A 240 -3.06 -14.64 13.85
C VAL A 240 -1.95 -15.28 13.04
N VAL A 241 -2.09 -15.28 11.73
CA VAL A 241 -1.09 -15.75 10.78
C VAL A 241 -0.44 -14.53 10.12
N VAL A 242 0.87 -14.38 10.29
CA VAL A 242 1.65 -13.32 9.62
C VAL A 242 2.50 -13.99 8.54
N SER A 243 2.22 -13.68 7.29
CA SER A 243 2.91 -14.27 6.14
C SER A 243 3.95 -13.34 5.54
N THR A 244 5.17 -13.86 5.40
CA THR A 244 6.25 -13.26 4.58
C THR A 244 6.53 -14.08 3.32
N ILE A 245 5.71 -15.10 3.07
CA ILE A 245 5.81 -15.99 1.89
C ILE A 245 5.64 -15.16 0.62
N PRO A 246 6.37 -15.46 -0.48
CA PRO A 246 6.18 -14.78 -1.75
C PRO A 246 4.71 -14.80 -2.18
N PHE A 247 4.20 -13.64 -2.57
CA PHE A 247 2.77 -13.39 -2.77
C PHE A 247 2.13 -14.30 -3.82
N ASN A 248 2.83 -14.58 -4.92
CA ASN A 248 2.38 -15.52 -5.92
C ASN A 248 2.19 -16.94 -5.34
N PHE A 249 3.18 -17.43 -4.59
CA PHE A 249 3.11 -18.74 -3.95
C PHE A 249 2.02 -18.78 -2.87
N LEU A 250 1.87 -17.70 -2.08
CA LEU A 250 0.77 -17.58 -1.12
C LEU A 250 -0.59 -17.65 -1.82
N SER A 251 -0.75 -16.95 -2.93
CA SER A 251 -1.99 -16.99 -3.74
C SER A 251 -2.29 -18.39 -4.23
N ASP A 252 -1.28 -19.09 -4.75
CA ASP A 252 -1.44 -20.47 -5.24
C ASP A 252 -1.91 -21.43 -4.13
N ILE A 253 -1.30 -21.36 -2.94
CA ILE A 253 -1.69 -22.22 -1.81
C ILE A 253 -3.04 -21.85 -1.17
N LEU A 254 -3.55 -20.65 -1.45
CA LEU A 254 -4.92 -20.23 -1.13
C LEU A 254 -5.92 -20.56 -2.25
N GLY A 255 -5.47 -21.16 -3.35
CA GLY A 255 -6.31 -21.51 -4.51
C GLY A 255 -6.69 -20.33 -5.40
N ILE A 256 -5.96 -19.21 -5.30
CA ILE A 256 -6.20 -18.00 -6.10
C ILE A 256 -5.23 -18.00 -7.28
N GLN A 257 -5.77 -18.13 -8.49
CA GLN A 257 -4.97 -18.08 -9.73
C GLN A 257 -4.29 -16.72 -9.87
N ASN A 258 -3.01 -16.72 -10.26
CA ASN A 258 -2.25 -15.50 -10.49
C ASN A 258 -1.18 -15.70 -11.57
N SER A 259 -0.75 -14.59 -12.17
CA SER A 259 0.37 -14.53 -13.11
C SER A 259 1.58 -13.77 -12.56
N LEU A 260 1.55 -13.43 -11.27
CA LEU A 260 2.59 -12.63 -10.61
C LEU A 260 3.91 -13.39 -10.59
N THR A 261 4.99 -12.69 -10.87
CA THR A 261 6.33 -13.29 -10.98
C THR A 261 7.36 -12.47 -10.23
N TYR A 262 8.40 -13.16 -9.79
CA TYR A 262 9.59 -12.55 -9.20
C TYR A 262 10.79 -12.76 -10.11
N ARG A 263 11.75 -11.86 -10.02
CA ARG A 263 13.10 -12.09 -10.52
C ARG A 263 13.94 -12.72 -9.41
N GLY A 264 14.69 -13.74 -9.74
CA GLY A 264 15.73 -14.29 -8.90
C GLY A 264 17.06 -13.56 -9.07
N ALA A 265 18.00 -13.85 -8.19
CA ALA A 265 19.38 -13.39 -8.28
C ALA A 265 20.33 -14.57 -8.16
N LEU A 266 21.22 -14.73 -9.14
CA LEU A 266 22.38 -15.60 -9.07
C LEU A 266 23.54 -14.75 -8.55
N LEU A 267 24.04 -15.09 -7.37
CA LEU A 267 25.17 -14.43 -6.73
C LEU A 267 26.42 -15.26 -6.97
N ILE A 268 27.42 -14.70 -7.65
CA ILE A 268 28.73 -15.31 -7.86
C ILE A 268 29.71 -14.62 -6.94
N TYR A 269 30.12 -15.32 -5.90
CA TYR A 269 31.16 -14.90 -4.95
C TYR A 269 32.51 -15.30 -5.48
N LEU A 270 33.47 -14.38 -5.42
CA LEU A 270 34.86 -14.61 -5.80
C LEU A 270 35.76 -14.20 -4.64
N ALA A 271 36.49 -15.14 -4.07
CA ALA A 271 37.54 -14.87 -3.10
C ALA A 271 38.78 -14.38 -3.85
N ILE A 272 39.23 -13.17 -3.54
CA ILE A 272 40.29 -12.47 -4.26
C ILE A 272 41.52 -12.26 -3.38
N ASP A 273 42.71 -12.63 -3.88
CA ASP A 273 44.00 -12.40 -3.22
C ASP A 273 44.50 -10.97 -3.44
N LYS A 274 43.72 -10.03 -2.98
CA LYS A 274 43.98 -8.57 -2.95
C LYS A 274 43.35 -7.96 -1.74
N SER A 275 43.94 -6.90 -1.22
CA SER A 275 43.37 -6.13 -0.11
C SER A 275 42.05 -5.45 -0.52
N CYS A 276 41.94 -5.02 -1.77
CA CYS A 276 40.72 -4.52 -2.43
C CYS A 276 40.83 -4.68 -3.95
N ALA A 277 39.70 -4.76 -4.64
CA ALA A 277 39.60 -4.93 -6.08
C ALA A 277 38.84 -3.79 -6.77
N ILE A 278 37.80 -3.23 -6.15
CA ILE A 278 37.06 -2.08 -6.66
C ILE A 278 37.87 -0.79 -6.40
N PRO A 279 38.09 0.09 -7.40
CA PRO A 279 38.91 1.30 -7.23
C PRO A 279 38.33 2.29 -6.23
N GLY A 280 39.20 2.97 -5.47
CA GLY A 280 38.84 4.01 -4.50
C GLY A 280 37.93 3.51 -3.37
N ASP A 281 37.07 4.36 -2.87
CA ASP A 281 36.18 4.06 -1.73
C ASP A 281 34.86 3.39 -2.14
N ALA A 282 34.64 3.16 -3.44
CA ALA A 282 33.41 2.56 -3.91
C ALA A 282 33.27 1.10 -3.44
N ALA A 283 32.12 0.78 -2.85
CA ALA A 283 31.75 -0.57 -2.46
C ALA A 283 30.89 -1.27 -3.53
N PHE A 284 30.34 -0.49 -4.48
CA PHE A 284 29.50 -0.97 -5.57
C PHE A 284 29.98 -0.48 -6.92
N LEU A 285 29.85 -1.35 -7.93
CA LEU A 285 29.93 -0.98 -9.35
C LEU A 285 28.66 -1.40 -10.06
N TYR A 286 28.07 -0.50 -10.84
CA TYR A 286 26.91 -0.72 -11.68
C TYR A 286 27.29 -0.82 -13.14
N PHE A 287 26.86 -1.88 -13.82
CA PHE A 287 27.22 -2.18 -15.21
C PHE A 287 26.00 -2.10 -16.11
N ALA A 288 25.86 -0.99 -16.83
CA ALA A 288 24.87 -0.85 -17.89
C ALA A 288 25.26 -1.65 -19.16
N HIS A 289 26.47 -2.14 -19.27
CA HIS A 289 27.05 -2.79 -20.44
C HIS A 289 26.40 -4.14 -20.72
N GLN A 290 25.75 -4.33 -21.88
CA GLN A 290 25.01 -5.57 -22.21
C GLN A 290 25.89 -6.83 -22.31
N LYS A 291 27.17 -6.70 -22.69
CA LYS A 291 28.10 -7.83 -22.80
C LYS A 291 28.50 -8.41 -21.44
N VAL A 292 28.46 -7.61 -20.37
CA VAL A 292 28.78 -8.04 -19.00
C VAL A 292 27.59 -8.84 -18.45
N PRO A 293 27.79 -10.06 -17.95
CA PRO A 293 26.67 -10.91 -17.53
C PRO A 293 25.92 -10.39 -16.29
N PHE A 294 26.59 -9.68 -15.40
CA PHE A 294 26.03 -9.14 -14.17
C PHE A 294 25.61 -7.66 -14.31
N HIS A 295 24.69 -7.22 -13.49
CA HIS A 295 24.27 -5.82 -13.45
C HIS A 295 24.93 -5.02 -12.33
N ARG A 296 25.34 -5.69 -11.24
CA ARG A 296 26.00 -5.09 -10.09
C ARG A 296 27.16 -5.98 -9.63
N LEU A 297 28.24 -5.33 -9.20
CA LEU A 297 29.35 -5.93 -8.50
C LEU A 297 29.51 -5.23 -7.15
N SER A 298 29.65 -5.97 -6.07
CA SER A 298 29.94 -5.42 -4.75
C SER A 298 31.20 -6.03 -4.16
N GLU A 299 31.91 -5.23 -3.33
CA GLU A 299 33.08 -5.67 -2.57
C GLU A 299 32.73 -5.63 -1.08
N GLN A 300 32.45 -6.79 -0.50
CA GLN A 300 31.85 -6.88 0.83
C GLN A 300 32.72 -6.30 1.95
N LYS A 301 34.03 -6.48 1.88
CA LYS A 301 35.01 -5.90 2.84
C LYS A 301 34.88 -4.37 2.97
N LYS A 302 34.47 -3.68 1.91
CA LYS A 302 34.32 -2.21 1.90
C LYS A 302 33.10 -1.69 2.65
N PHE A 303 32.13 -2.54 2.96
CA PHE A 303 31.02 -2.17 3.80
C PHE A 303 31.41 -2.12 5.28
N CYS A 304 32.15 -3.16 5.74
CA CYS A 304 32.74 -3.21 7.07
C CYS A 304 33.99 -4.10 7.02
N PRO A 305 35.18 -3.56 7.25
CA PRO A 305 36.42 -4.33 7.19
C PRO A 305 36.62 -5.27 8.38
N ASP A 306 35.86 -5.12 9.44
CA ASP A 306 35.99 -5.91 10.66
C ASP A 306 35.79 -7.40 10.39
N GLY A 307 36.79 -8.21 10.80
CA GLY A 307 36.76 -9.65 10.60
C GLY A 307 37.27 -10.13 9.23
N TRP A 308 37.71 -9.20 8.36
CA TRP A 308 38.33 -9.55 7.07
C TRP A 308 39.85 -9.58 7.12
N PRO A 309 40.53 -10.51 6.42
CA PRO A 309 41.99 -10.49 6.27
C PRO A 309 42.44 -9.21 5.55
N GLU A 310 43.60 -8.68 5.92
CA GLU A 310 44.13 -7.47 5.29
C GLU A 310 44.37 -7.62 3.79
N ASN A 311 44.93 -8.78 3.38
CA ASN A 311 45.37 -9.05 2.01
C ASN A 311 44.30 -9.70 1.11
N ARG A 312 43.11 -9.97 1.61
CA ARG A 312 42.03 -10.65 0.85
C ARG A 312 40.72 -9.90 0.92
N THR A 313 39.91 -10.08 -0.12
CA THR A 313 38.55 -9.53 -0.21
C THR A 313 37.59 -10.49 -0.93
N THR A 314 36.30 -10.26 -0.87
CA THR A 314 35.29 -10.94 -1.68
C THR A 314 34.59 -9.97 -2.60
N LEU A 315 34.55 -10.33 -3.89
CA LEU A 315 33.65 -9.70 -4.86
C LEU A 315 32.38 -10.55 -5.00
N VAL A 316 31.24 -9.89 -5.16
CA VAL A 316 29.96 -10.54 -5.43
C VAL A 316 29.36 -9.94 -6.69
N ALA A 317 29.28 -10.73 -7.75
CA ALA A 317 28.61 -10.38 -8.99
C ALA A 317 27.16 -10.85 -8.94
N GLU A 318 26.22 -9.97 -9.25
CA GLU A 318 24.78 -10.22 -9.18
C GLU A 318 24.17 -10.27 -10.57
N ILE A 319 23.56 -11.43 -10.91
CA ILE A 319 22.91 -11.71 -12.20
C ILE A 319 21.44 -11.99 -11.92
N ALA A 320 20.54 -11.16 -12.45
CA ALA A 320 19.11 -11.40 -12.29
C ALA A 320 18.61 -12.42 -13.34
N PHE A 321 17.67 -13.30 -12.95
CA PHE A 321 17.05 -14.29 -13.82
C PHE A 321 15.56 -14.45 -13.52
N ASN A 322 14.82 -15.02 -14.45
CA ASN A 322 13.43 -15.46 -14.22
C ASN A 322 13.37 -16.99 -14.11
N GLU A 323 12.23 -17.54 -13.72
CA GLU A 323 12.05 -18.99 -13.53
C GLU A 323 12.26 -19.79 -14.84
N ALA A 324 11.88 -19.22 -15.98
CA ALA A 324 12.10 -19.86 -17.28
C ALA A 324 13.59 -19.87 -17.69
N GLU A 325 14.35 -18.87 -17.26
CA GLU A 325 15.81 -18.78 -17.48
C GLU A 325 16.57 -19.71 -16.54
N LYS A 326 16.09 -19.92 -15.31
CA LYS A 326 16.74 -20.73 -14.28
C LYS A 326 17.15 -22.12 -14.76
N ALA A 327 16.27 -22.82 -15.47
CA ALA A 327 16.53 -24.15 -16.00
C ALA A 327 17.62 -24.17 -17.10
N LYS A 328 17.95 -23.00 -17.67
CA LYS A 328 18.93 -22.85 -18.76
C LYS A 328 20.24 -22.23 -18.29
N ILE A 329 20.35 -21.91 -17.00
CA ILE A 329 21.56 -21.28 -16.44
C ILE A 329 22.69 -22.29 -16.43
N ASP A 330 23.70 -22.04 -17.26
CA ASP A 330 25.01 -22.68 -17.17
C ASP A 330 25.89 -21.88 -16.20
N VAL A 331 25.90 -22.34 -14.94
CA VAL A 331 26.60 -21.66 -13.83
C VAL A 331 28.10 -21.56 -14.06
N GLU A 332 28.71 -22.59 -14.63
CA GLU A 332 30.17 -22.64 -14.91
C GLU A 332 30.52 -21.60 -15.98
N ASN A 333 29.79 -21.59 -17.10
CA ASN A 333 29.98 -20.61 -18.17
C ASN A 333 29.75 -19.16 -17.66
N LEU A 334 28.71 -18.93 -16.86
CA LEU A 334 28.47 -17.59 -16.30
C LEU A 334 29.58 -17.17 -15.33
N THR A 335 30.10 -18.07 -14.54
CA THR A 335 31.21 -17.79 -13.62
C THR A 335 32.47 -17.42 -14.43
N ASP A 336 32.82 -18.17 -15.47
CA ASP A 336 33.98 -17.88 -16.32
C ASP A 336 33.81 -16.55 -17.08
N ARG A 337 32.60 -16.25 -17.61
CA ARG A 337 32.31 -14.97 -18.25
C ARG A 337 32.39 -13.81 -17.26
N THR A 338 31.97 -14.03 -16.01
CA THR A 338 32.07 -13.03 -14.95
C THR A 338 33.53 -12.72 -14.68
N ILE A 339 34.39 -13.75 -14.48
CA ILE A 339 35.83 -13.57 -14.27
C ILE A 339 36.47 -12.87 -15.47
N ALA A 340 36.16 -13.31 -16.69
CA ALA A 340 36.68 -12.68 -17.91
C ALA A 340 36.32 -11.19 -17.98
N SER A 341 35.06 -10.81 -17.64
CA SER A 341 34.66 -9.42 -17.59
C SER A 341 35.45 -8.64 -16.53
N LEU A 342 35.64 -9.18 -15.33
CA LEU A 342 36.42 -8.51 -14.28
C LEU A 342 37.90 -8.29 -14.71
N ILE A 343 38.48 -9.21 -15.45
CA ILE A 343 39.85 -9.09 -16.01
C ILE A 343 39.87 -8.00 -17.10
N GLU A 344 38.91 -8.02 -18.00
CA GLU A 344 38.76 -7.04 -19.10
C GLU A 344 38.65 -5.61 -18.57
N PHE A 345 37.88 -5.40 -17.48
CA PHE A 345 37.75 -4.10 -16.81
C PHE A 345 38.92 -3.79 -15.84
N GLY A 346 39.96 -4.63 -15.76
CA GLY A 346 41.15 -4.40 -14.96
C GLY A 346 40.98 -4.49 -13.44
N LEU A 347 39.89 -5.10 -12.98
CA LEU A 347 39.58 -5.23 -11.55
C LEU A 347 40.38 -6.34 -10.88
N VAL A 348 40.58 -7.46 -11.57
CA VAL A 348 41.32 -8.61 -11.09
C VAL A 348 42.20 -9.20 -12.21
N ARG A 349 43.19 -10.00 -11.86
CA ARG A 349 43.88 -10.90 -12.77
C ARG A 349 43.40 -12.33 -12.51
N ARG A 350 43.60 -13.26 -13.44
CA ARG A 350 43.14 -14.66 -13.27
C ARG A 350 43.74 -15.33 -12.02
N GLU A 351 45.00 -15.08 -11.76
CA GLU A 351 45.72 -15.59 -10.60
C GLU A 351 45.27 -15.00 -9.27
N ASP A 352 44.60 -13.86 -9.26
CA ASP A 352 44.07 -13.25 -8.04
C ASP A 352 42.82 -13.98 -7.55
N VAL A 353 42.10 -14.76 -8.41
CA VAL A 353 40.89 -15.49 -8.06
C VAL A 353 41.22 -16.81 -7.42
N LEU A 354 41.03 -16.93 -6.10
CA LEU A 354 41.37 -18.11 -5.30
C LEU A 354 40.29 -19.19 -5.37
N GLU A 355 39.04 -18.79 -5.21
CA GLU A 355 37.89 -19.68 -5.11
C GLU A 355 36.62 -18.97 -5.56
N THR A 356 35.66 -19.71 -6.06
CA THR A 356 34.33 -19.20 -6.43
C THR A 356 33.21 -20.00 -5.77
N LYS A 357 32.11 -19.30 -5.42
CA LYS A 357 30.88 -19.92 -4.88
C LYS A 357 29.68 -19.26 -5.53
N THR A 358 28.70 -20.05 -5.89
CA THR A 358 27.48 -19.55 -6.50
C THR A 358 26.27 -19.88 -5.64
N ILE A 359 25.40 -18.90 -5.43
CA ILE A 359 24.14 -19.05 -4.70
C ILE A 359 23.02 -18.52 -5.57
N ALA A 360 22.01 -19.35 -5.82
CA ALA A 360 20.81 -18.95 -6.54
C ALA A 360 19.69 -18.63 -5.56
N LEU A 361 19.15 -17.41 -5.64
CA LEU A 361 18.02 -16.92 -4.86
C LEU A 361 16.82 -16.78 -5.82
N PRO A 362 15.84 -17.67 -5.77
CA PRO A 362 14.81 -17.72 -6.81
C PRO A 362 13.80 -16.56 -6.75
N THR A 363 13.64 -15.95 -5.57
CA THR A 363 12.59 -14.94 -5.32
C THR A 363 13.18 -13.75 -4.57
N VAL A 364 13.60 -12.73 -5.32
CA VAL A 364 14.26 -11.54 -4.76
C VAL A 364 13.48 -10.27 -5.09
N TYR A 365 13.15 -10.05 -6.36
CA TYR A 365 12.58 -8.82 -6.87
C TYR A 365 11.18 -9.06 -7.44
N PRO A 366 10.10 -8.53 -6.84
CA PRO A 366 8.76 -8.58 -7.45
C PRO A 366 8.75 -7.80 -8.76
N LEU A 367 8.28 -8.41 -9.83
CA LEU A 367 8.26 -7.77 -11.15
C LEU A 367 7.02 -6.86 -11.27
N MET A 368 7.25 -5.54 -11.21
CA MET A 368 6.21 -4.52 -11.21
C MET A 368 6.03 -3.92 -12.61
N THR A 369 5.09 -4.46 -13.39
CA THR A 369 4.51 -3.81 -14.58
C THR A 369 3.14 -3.24 -14.23
N ALA A 370 2.60 -2.32 -15.05
CA ALA A 370 1.27 -1.75 -14.82
C ALA A 370 0.17 -2.82 -14.71
N GLN A 371 0.24 -3.86 -15.56
CA GLN A 371 -0.72 -4.96 -15.53
C GLN A 371 -0.60 -5.80 -14.25
N LYS A 372 0.64 -6.12 -13.82
CA LYS A 372 0.87 -6.90 -12.59
C LYS A 372 0.52 -6.12 -11.33
N GLU A 373 0.63 -4.80 -11.34
CA GLU A 373 0.17 -3.96 -10.23
C GLU A 373 -1.36 -4.02 -10.06
N ILE A 374 -2.11 -4.02 -11.16
CA ILE A 374 -3.57 -4.17 -11.14
C ILE A 374 -3.95 -5.56 -10.63
N GLU A 375 -3.33 -6.60 -11.16
CA GLU A 375 -3.55 -7.98 -10.74
C GLU A 375 -3.24 -8.17 -9.25
N PHE A 376 -2.11 -7.67 -8.79
CA PHE A 376 -1.73 -7.70 -7.38
C PHE A 376 -2.79 -7.06 -6.48
N LYS A 377 -3.26 -5.84 -6.82
CA LYS A 377 -4.29 -5.14 -6.03
C LYS A 377 -5.58 -5.94 -5.95
N SER A 378 -6.00 -6.57 -7.04
CA SER A 378 -7.19 -7.42 -7.07
C SER A 378 -7.06 -8.65 -6.16
N ILE A 379 -5.95 -9.37 -6.25
CA ILE A 379 -5.70 -10.56 -5.42
C ILE A 379 -5.49 -10.16 -3.96
N TYR A 380 -4.77 -9.06 -3.71
CA TYR A 380 -4.52 -8.56 -2.36
C TYR A 380 -5.82 -8.24 -1.63
N SER A 381 -6.80 -7.62 -2.31
CA SER A 381 -8.13 -7.37 -1.72
C SER A 381 -8.84 -8.65 -1.32
N THR A 382 -8.76 -9.70 -2.14
CA THR A 382 -9.34 -11.02 -1.84
C THR A 382 -8.66 -11.69 -0.62
N ILE A 383 -7.34 -11.53 -0.50
CA ILE A 383 -6.60 -12.09 0.65
C ILE A 383 -6.88 -11.33 1.94
N GLN A 384 -7.18 -10.03 1.87
CA GLN A 384 -7.57 -9.24 3.05
C GLN A 384 -8.88 -9.70 3.70
N ASP A 385 -9.74 -10.40 2.97
CA ASP A 385 -10.96 -10.99 3.53
C ASP A 385 -10.66 -12.09 4.59
N PHE A 386 -9.44 -12.64 4.59
CA PHE A 386 -8.96 -13.53 5.65
C PHE A 386 -8.55 -12.71 6.88
N GLY A 387 -9.48 -12.39 7.75
CA GLY A 387 -9.28 -11.53 8.92
C GLY A 387 -8.20 -11.97 9.93
N GLN A 388 -7.64 -13.19 9.78
CA GLN A 388 -6.52 -13.72 10.58
C GLN A 388 -5.18 -13.58 9.87
N LEU A 389 -5.15 -13.33 8.54
CA LEU A 389 -3.94 -13.34 7.71
C LEU A 389 -3.43 -11.94 7.44
N TYR A 390 -2.23 -11.66 7.91
CA TYR A 390 -1.52 -10.41 7.66
C TYR A 390 -0.34 -10.66 6.74
N LEU A 391 -0.17 -9.82 5.73
CA LEU A 391 0.92 -9.89 4.77
C LEU A 391 1.95 -8.84 5.11
N ILE A 392 3.24 -9.22 5.07
CA ILE A 392 4.33 -8.29 5.34
C ILE A 392 5.61 -8.73 4.63
N GLY A 393 6.48 -7.77 4.34
CA GLY A 393 7.78 -8.02 3.75
C GLY A 393 7.78 -8.00 2.23
N THR A 394 8.96 -7.98 1.63
CA THR A 394 9.13 -7.92 0.16
C THR A 394 8.38 -9.03 -0.57
N GLY A 395 8.39 -10.24 -0.03
CA GLY A 395 7.64 -11.37 -0.56
C GLY A 395 6.13 -11.19 -0.35
N GLY A 396 5.70 -11.01 0.90
CA GLY A 396 4.28 -11.00 1.26
C GLY A 396 3.50 -9.79 0.74
N GLU A 397 4.14 -8.62 0.57
CA GLU A 397 3.51 -7.40 0.06
C GLU A 397 3.76 -7.17 -1.44
N TYR A 398 4.42 -8.10 -2.14
CA TYR A 398 4.81 -7.95 -3.54
C TYR A 398 5.46 -6.58 -3.85
N HIS A 399 6.28 -6.08 -2.91
CA HIS A 399 6.88 -4.76 -2.98
C HIS A 399 8.32 -4.79 -2.46
N TYR A 400 9.27 -4.31 -3.29
CA TYR A 400 10.65 -4.22 -2.86
C TYR A 400 10.83 -3.12 -1.81
N ALA A 401 11.42 -3.47 -0.66
CA ALA A 401 11.72 -2.54 0.42
C ALA A 401 13.08 -2.84 1.04
N ASP A 402 13.76 -1.78 1.50
CA ASP A 402 15.05 -1.90 2.17
C ASP A 402 14.89 -2.45 3.60
N ILE A 403 15.97 -3.00 4.14
CA ILE A 403 15.97 -3.76 5.41
C ILE A 403 15.39 -2.98 6.61
N GLN A 404 15.71 -1.69 6.72
CA GLN A 404 15.22 -0.83 7.80
C GLN A 404 13.72 -0.55 7.68
N ILE A 405 13.19 -0.44 6.46
CA ILE A 405 11.75 -0.28 6.22
C ILE A 405 11.03 -1.57 6.64
N LEU A 406 11.57 -2.73 6.28
CA LEU A 406 11.00 -4.02 6.67
C LEU A 406 11.00 -4.22 8.19
N TYR A 407 12.06 -3.77 8.88
CA TYR A 407 12.15 -3.82 10.33
C TYR A 407 11.08 -2.93 11.00
N SER A 408 10.93 -1.68 10.55
CA SER A 408 9.93 -0.75 11.09
C SER A 408 8.51 -1.23 10.83
N LYS A 409 8.19 -1.66 9.60
CA LYS A 409 6.88 -2.23 9.25
C LYS A 409 6.48 -3.41 10.14
N GLY A 410 7.44 -4.27 10.52
CA GLY A 410 7.16 -5.39 11.41
C GLY A 410 6.74 -4.95 12.81
N LYS A 411 7.39 -3.92 13.36
CA LYS A 411 7.00 -3.33 14.64
C LYS A 411 5.62 -2.69 14.59
N ASP A 412 5.32 -1.95 13.53
CA ASP A 412 4.02 -1.30 13.33
C ASP A 412 2.89 -2.34 13.15
N LEU A 413 3.16 -3.42 12.41
CA LEU A 413 2.20 -4.52 12.27
C LEU A 413 1.89 -5.18 13.62
N ALA A 414 2.88 -5.40 14.49
CA ALA A 414 2.66 -5.95 15.82
C ALA A 414 1.71 -5.09 16.66
N LEU A 415 1.87 -3.78 16.63
CA LEU A 415 0.96 -2.83 17.30
C LEU A 415 -0.45 -2.91 16.74
N ARG A 416 -0.58 -2.91 15.41
CA ARG A 416 -1.87 -3.02 14.72
C ARG A 416 -2.61 -4.32 15.07
N ILE A 417 -1.92 -5.46 15.08
CA ILE A 417 -2.49 -6.75 15.47
C ILE A 417 -3.08 -6.68 16.88
N LEU A 418 -2.37 -6.07 17.84
CA LEU A 418 -2.88 -5.95 19.21
C LEU A 418 -4.05 -4.98 19.34
N GLU A 419 -4.01 -3.86 18.63
CA GLU A 419 -5.13 -2.91 18.59
C GLU A 419 -6.40 -3.57 18.01
N GLU A 420 -6.28 -4.29 16.93
CA GLU A 420 -7.39 -5.01 16.31
C GLU A 420 -7.90 -6.15 17.22
N LYS A 421 -6.99 -6.88 17.87
CA LYS A 421 -7.35 -7.91 18.84
C LYS A 421 -8.07 -7.35 20.08
N ASN A 422 -7.67 -6.16 20.56
CA ASN A 422 -8.32 -5.49 21.68
C ASN A 422 -9.69 -4.88 21.32
N LYS A 423 -9.91 -4.55 20.05
CA LYS A 423 -11.21 -4.08 19.54
C LYS A 423 -12.21 -5.22 19.29
N ARG A 424 -11.74 -6.47 19.26
CA ARG A 424 -12.64 -7.64 19.18
C ARG A 424 -13.33 -7.80 20.55
N PRO A 425 -14.68 -7.84 20.63
CA PRO A 425 -15.36 -8.09 21.90
C PRO A 425 -14.93 -9.47 22.43
N LYS A 426 -14.53 -9.54 23.71
CA LYS A 426 -14.27 -10.82 24.38
C LYS A 426 -15.55 -11.64 24.37
N LEU A 427 -15.67 -12.59 23.46
CA LEU A 427 -16.74 -13.58 23.44
C LEU A 427 -16.59 -14.48 24.68
N ALA A 428 -17.54 -14.36 25.60
CA ALA A 428 -17.68 -15.29 26.71
C ALA A 428 -17.81 -16.72 26.18
N SER A 429 -16.94 -17.58 26.68
CA SER A 429 -17.00 -19.03 26.42
C SER A 429 -18.34 -19.62 26.82
N LYS A 430 -19.15 -20.02 25.85
CA LYS A 430 -20.02 -21.20 25.89
C LYS A 430 -20.84 -21.35 24.61
N GLY A 431 -20.56 -22.44 23.89
CA GLY A 431 -21.56 -23.25 23.22
C GLY A 431 -22.10 -22.76 21.87
N GLN A 432 -21.73 -23.49 20.86
CA GLN A 432 -22.30 -23.61 19.52
C GLN A 432 -21.74 -22.66 18.45
N ARG A 433 -20.97 -23.27 17.54
CA ARG A 433 -20.47 -22.70 16.29
C ARG A 433 -21.64 -22.23 15.43
N GLU A 434 -21.78 -20.92 15.28
CA GLU A 434 -22.39 -20.37 14.08
C GLU A 434 -21.29 -20.10 13.07
N THR A 435 -21.46 -20.68 11.88
CA THR A 435 -20.65 -20.48 10.69
C THR A 435 -20.50 -18.98 10.44
N SER A 436 -19.25 -18.51 10.21
CA SER A 436 -18.96 -17.12 9.84
C SER A 436 -19.76 -16.73 8.60
N LYS A 437 -20.77 -15.89 8.77
CA LYS A 437 -21.52 -15.32 7.65
C LYS A 437 -20.62 -14.30 6.96
N THR A 438 -20.29 -14.54 5.71
CA THR A 438 -19.76 -13.53 4.81
C THR A 438 -20.70 -12.33 4.85
N THR A 439 -20.18 -11.15 5.22
CA THR A 439 -20.96 -9.90 5.19
C THR A 439 -21.28 -9.54 3.75
N PHE A 440 -22.53 -9.17 3.45
CA PHE A 440 -22.91 -8.73 2.11
C PHE A 440 -22.32 -7.35 1.78
N PHE A 441 -22.29 -6.44 2.78
CA PHE A 441 -21.72 -5.10 2.64
C PHE A 441 -20.30 -5.04 3.18
N PRO A 442 -19.38 -4.25 2.55
CA PRO A 442 -17.99 -4.11 2.98
C PRO A 442 -17.89 -3.37 4.32
N ASN A 443 -16.75 -3.46 4.99
CA ASN A 443 -16.51 -2.73 6.24
C ASN A 443 -16.11 -1.26 6.01
N ASP A 444 -15.55 -0.93 4.88
CA ASP A 444 -15.22 0.43 4.48
C ASP A 444 -16.44 1.18 3.93
N PRO A 445 -16.43 2.51 3.87
CA PRO A 445 -17.50 3.28 3.22
C PRO A 445 -17.69 2.83 1.77
N PHE A 446 -18.95 2.72 1.33
CA PHE A 446 -19.25 2.28 -0.04
C PHE A 446 -20.43 3.07 -0.64
N VAL A 447 -20.55 2.98 -1.97
CA VAL A 447 -21.60 3.68 -2.74
C VAL A 447 -22.63 2.68 -3.22
N ILE A 448 -23.91 3.03 -3.04
CA ILE A 448 -25.06 2.33 -3.62
C ILE A 448 -25.60 3.21 -4.74
N ALA A 449 -25.58 2.73 -5.97
CA ALA A 449 -26.23 3.39 -7.08
C ALA A 449 -27.72 2.97 -7.12
N GLU A 450 -28.62 3.93 -7.04
CA GLU A 450 -30.05 3.74 -7.09
C GLU A 450 -30.55 3.98 -8.51
N ILE A 451 -31.11 2.97 -9.16
CA ILE A 451 -31.78 3.15 -10.45
C ILE A 451 -33.14 3.85 -10.26
N GLY A 452 -33.82 3.54 -9.17
CA GLY A 452 -35.13 4.15 -8.90
C GLY A 452 -36.11 3.94 -10.05
N LEU A 453 -36.68 5.04 -10.55
CA LEU A 453 -37.60 5.05 -11.69
C LEU A 453 -36.91 5.40 -13.03
N ASN A 454 -35.59 5.61 -13.05
CA ASN A 454 -34.85 6.06 -14.23
C ASN A 454 -34.83 5.04 -15.39
N HIS A 455 -35.26 3.82 -15.15
CA HIS A 455 -35.46 2.84 -16.22
C HIS A 455 -36.69 3.08 -17.08
N GLY A 456 -37.61 3.96 -16.68
CA GLY A 456 -38.83 4.31 -17.46
C GLY A 456 -39.74 3.12 -17.83
N GLY A 457 -39.66 1.98 -17.13
CA GLY A 457 -40.36 0.74 -17.47
C GLY A 457 -39.74 -0.05 -18.64
N SER A 458 -38.58 0.38 -19.17
CA SER A 458 -37.92 -0.20 -20.35
C SER A 458 -36.75 -1.11 -19.95
N MET A 459 -36.79 -2.40 -20.33
CA MET A 459 -35.67 -3.32 -20.12
C MET A 459 -34.41 -2.95 -20.92
N ALA A 460 -34.55 -2.30 -22.08
CA ALA A 460 -33.40 -1.77 -22.81
C ALA A 460 -32.68 -0.71 -21.96
N MET A 461 -33.41 0.23 -21.37
CA MET A 461 -32.87 1.25 -20.47
C MET A 461 -32.28 0.62 -19.20
N VAL A 462 -32.90 -0.41 -18.63
CA VAL A 462 -32.34 -1.17 -17.50
C VAL A 462 -30.96 -1.71 -17.85
N ARG A 463 -30.82 -2.39 -18.96
CA ARG A 463 -29.53 -2.97 -19.40
C ARG A 463 -28.48 -1.90 -19.63
N ASP A 464 -28.84 -0.79 -20.28
CA ASP A 464 -27.91 0.33 -20.52
C ASP A 464 -27.45 0.97 -19.19
N LEU A 465 -28.38 1.18 -18.24
CA LEU A 465 -28.07 1.71 -16.92
C LEU A 465 -27.14 0.75 -16.13
N MET A 466 -27.44 -0.55 -16.14
CA MET A 466 -26.63 -1.54 -15.45
C MET A 466 -25.21 -1.62 -16.03
N LEU A 467 -25.10 -1.60 -17.36
CA LEU A 467 -23.79 -1.61 -18.05
C LEU A 467 -22.99 -0.34 -17.78
N ALA A 468 -23.66 0.83 -17.79
CA ALA A 468 -23.04 2.10 -17.48
C ALA A 468 -22.60 2.17 -16.00
N ALA A 469 -23.41 1.67 -15.07
CA ALA A 469 -23.06 1.54 -13.66
C ALA A 469 -21.81 0.68 -13.46
N LYS A 470 -21.74 -0.49 -14.13
CA LYS A 470 -20.55 -1.34 -14.12
C LYS A 470 -19.30 -0.60 -14.59
N LYS A 471 -19.39 0.08 -15.72
CA LYS A 471 -18.27 0.87 -16.28
C LYS A 471 -17.84 2.02 -15.37
N ALA A 472 -18.78 2.58 -14.58
CA ALA A 472 -18.50 3.60 -13.58
C ALA A 472 -17.87 3.03 -12.29
N GLY A 473 -17.78 1.70 -12.13
CA GLY A 473 -17.20 1.06 -10.95
C GLY A 473 -18.22 0.77 -9.84
N VAL A 474 -19.51 0.80 -10.13
CA VAL A 474 -20.57 0.46 -9.15
C VAL A 474 -20.50 -1.03 -8.81
N GLU A 475 -20.44 -1.34 -7.51
CA GLU A 475 -20.52 -2.70 -6.97
C GLU A 475 -21.91 -3.04 -6.45
N TYR A 476 -22.62 -2.06 -5.89
CA TYR A 476 -23.94 -2.21 -5.28
C TYR A 476 -24.98 -1.41 -6.06
N LEU A 477 -25.90 -2.10 -6.71
CA LEU A 477 -26.93 -1.51 -7.52
C LEU A 477 -28.31 -1.80 -6.93
N LYS A 478 -29.09 -0.76 -6.69
CA LYS A 478 -30.41 -0.88 -6.07
C LYS A 478 -31.52 -0.52 -7.04
N PHE A 479 -32.61 -1.26 -6.94
CA PHE A 479 -33.88 -1.03 -7.64
C PHE A 479 -35.05 -0.85 -6.65
N GLN A 480 -36.23 -0.68 -7.20
CA GLN A 480 -37.50 -0.58 -6.46
C GLN A 480 -38.49 -1.62 -6.99
N THR A 481 -38.86 -2.60 -6.18
CA THR A 481 -39.81 -3.65 -6.55
C THR A 481 -41.15 -3.39 -5.87
N TYR A 482 -42.18 -3.23 -6.65
CA TYR A 482 -43.53 -2.89 -6.16
C TYR A 482 -44.60 -3.40 -7.10
N LYS A 483 -45.82 -3.60 -6.56
CA LYS A 483 -47.09 -3.65 -7.30
C LYS A 483 -47.79 -2.36 -7.10
N SER A 484 -48.17 -1.67 -8.19
CA SER A 484 -48.75 -0.33 -8.13
C SER A 484 -50.06 -0.33 -7.34
N GLU A 485 -50.85 -1.39 -7.46
CA GLU A 485 -52.11 -1.59 -6.75
C GLU A 485 -51.93 -1.72 -5.21
N ALA A 486 -50.81 -2.29 -4.78
CA ALA A 486 -50.47 -2.45 -3.36
C ALA A 486 -49.80 -1.19 -2.79
N ARG A 487 -49.06 -0.45 -3.62
CA ARG A 487 -48.29 0.72 -3.21
C ARG A 487 -49.11 2.00 -3.07
N ILE A 488 -50.03 2.27 -3.99
CA ILE A 488 -50.75 3.54 -4.08
C ILE A 488 -52.24 3.32 -4.26
N SER A 489 -53.09 4.01 -3.44
CA SER A 489 -54.54 4.01 -3.57
C SER A 489 -54.98 4.72 -4.87
N GLN A 490 -55.82 4.04 -5.64
CA GLN A 490 -56.39 4.59 -6.88
C GLN A 490 -57.34 5.79 -6.65
N VAL A 491 -57.80 6.00 -5.42
CA VAL A 491 -58.74 7.09 -5.04
C VAL A 491 -58.00 8.43 -4.95
N TYR A 492 -56.71 8.42 -4.70
CA TYR A 492 -55.89 9.64 -4.61
C TYR A 492 -55.48 10.11 -6.01
N ARG A 493 -56.23 11.09 -6.52
CA ARG A 493 -56.01 11.66 -7.88
C ARG A 493 -55.17 12.94 -7.91
N SER A 494 -54.90 13.60 -6.77
CA SER A 494 -54.14 14.85 -6.75
C SER A 494 -52.73 14.64 -6.31
N ASN A 495 -51.80 15.11 -7.11
CA ASN A 495 -50.38 14.88 -6.92
C ASN A 495 -49.61 16.21 -6.88
N ARG A 496 -49.80 17.01 -5.85
CA ARG A 496 -49.06 18.27 -5.65
C ARG A 496 -47.54 18.09 -5.63
N TYR A 497 -47.06 16.90 -5.32
CA TYR A 497 -45.61 16.62 -5.17
C TYR A 497 -44.83 16.59 -6.48
N PHE A 498 -45.50 16.18 -7.58
CA PHE A 498 -44.87 16.11 -8.91
C PHE A 498 -45.33 17.25 -9.86
N GLU A 499 -46.35 18.02 -9.49
CA GLU A 499 -46.83 19.19 -10.28
C GLU A 499 -45.74 20.25 -10.47
N GLU A 500 -44.74 20.33 -9.55
CA GLU A 500 -43.58 21.24 -9.65
C GLU A 500 -42.40 20.68 -10.44
N VAL A 501 -42.35 19.36 -10.66
CA VAL A 501 -41.16 18.66 -11.26
C VAL A 501 -41.54 18.09 -12.63
N ILE A 502 -42.79 17.69 -12.85
CA ILE A 502 -43.26 17.10 -14.10
C ILE A 502 -44.59 17.81 -14.44
N ASP A 503 -44.58 18.61 -15.49
CA ASP A 503 -45.77 19.29 -16.06
C ASP A 503 -46.66 18.25 -16.75
N THR A 504 -47.24 17.31 -15.99
CA THR A 504 -48.13 16.26 -16.50
C THR A 504 -49.41 16.16 -15.67
N GLU A 505 -50.56 16.02 -16.37
CA GLU A 505 -51.86 15.67 -15.78
C GLU A 505 -51.92 14.22 -15.25
N GLU A 506 -50.81 13.49 -15.28
CA GLU A 506 -50.70 12.09 -14.89
C GLU A 506 -50.76 11.96 -13.35
N ASN A 507 -51.65 11.13 -12.83
CA ASN A 507 -51.70 10.86 -11.40
C ASN A 507 -50.62 9.89 -10.95
N LEU A 508 -50.24 9.90 -9.68
CA LEU A 508 -49.18 9.11 -9.08
C LEU A 508 -49.34 7.60 -9.34
N PHE A 509 -50.54 7.07 -9.31
CA PHE A 509 -50.80 5.67 -9.61
C PHE A 509 -50.47 5.31 -11.06
N SER A 510 -50.92 6.15 -12.03
CA SER A 510 -50.63 5.91 -13.45
C SER A 510 -49.14 5.94 -13.75
N MET A 511 -48.40 6.85 -13.11
CA MET A 511 -46.94 6.93 -13.23
C MET A 511 -46.25 5.65 -12.72
N PHE A 512 -46.59 5.20 -11.50
CA PHE A 512 -46.01 3.96 -10.98
C PHE A 512 -46.40 2.76 -11.84
N LYS A 513 -47.62 2.71 -12.35
CA LYS A 513 -48.09 1.62 -13.22
C LYS A 513 -47.32 1.57 -14.54
N LYS A 514 -46.98 2.73 -15.13
CA LYS A 514 -46.17 2.85 -16.33
C LYS A 514 -44.74 2.30 -16.12
N TYR A 515 -44.20 2.49 -14.93
CA TYR A 515 -42.82 2.10 -14.60
C TYR A 515 -42.71 0.73 -13.91
N GLU A 516 -43.83 0.06 -13.59
CA GLU A 516 -43.84 -1.25 -12.97
C GLU A 516 -43.21 -2.32 -13.89
N LEU A 517 -42.26 -3.06 -13.39
CA LEU A 517 -41.61 -4.14 -14.10
C LEU A 517 -42.30 -5.47 -13.84
N SER A 518 -42.39 -6.35 -14.84
CA SER A 518 -42.95 -7.69 -14.71
C SER A 518 -42.01 -8.63 -13.95
N GLU A 519 -42.54 -9.77 -13.48
CA GLU A 519 -41.71 -10.82 -12.82
C GLU A 519 -40.61 -11.35 -13.73
N ALA A 520 -40.89 -11.50 -15.02
CA ALA A 520 -39.90 -11.91 -16.00
C ALA A 520 -38.75 -10.88 -16.15
N ASN A 521 -39.08 -9.58 -16.08
CA ASN A 521 -38.09 -8.51 -16.09
C ASN A 521 -37.18 -8.58 -14.85
N TRP A 522 -37.73 -8.86 -13.68
CA TRP A 522 -36.95 -9.00 -12.45
C TRP A 522 -35.98 -10.18 -12.52
N ALA A 523 -36.41 -11.33 -13.02
CA ALA A 523 -35.53 -12.48 -13.24
C ALA A 523 -34.34 -12.12 -14.14
N GLU A 524 -34.60 -11.44 -15.26
CA GLU A 524 -33.57 -10.97 -16.18
C GLU A 524 -32.59 -9.96 -15.51
N ILE A 525 -33.09 -9.04 -14.68
CA ILE A 525 -32.25 -8.06 -13.95
C ILE A 525 -31.26 -8.76 -13.01
N PHE A 526 -31.72 -9.74 -12.25
CA PHE A 526 -30.85 -10.46 -11.32
C PHE A 526 -29.83 -11.34 -12.08
N GLU A 527 -30.24 -12.01 -13.17
CA GLU A 527 -29.34 -12.77 -14.03
C GLU A 527 -28.25 -11.86 -14.65
N TYR A 528 -28.66 -10.75 -15.23
CA TYR A 528 -27.74 -9.80 -15.84
C TYR A 528 -26.81 -9.14 -14.80
N GLY A 529 -27.27 -8.93 -13.56
CA GLY A 529 -26.43 -8.50 -12.45
C GLY A 529 -25.31 -9.48 -12.13
N VAL A 530 -25.60 -10.77 -12.14
CA VAL A 530 -24.58 -11.83 -11.97
C VAL A 530 -23.59 -11.84 -13.14
N GLU A 531 -24.04 -11.74 -14.39
CA GLU A 531 -23.17 -11.66 -15.56
C GLU A 531 -22.21 -10.48 -15.50
N LEU A 532 -22.68 -9.32 -15.06
CA LEU A 532 -21.87 -8.12 -14.91
C LEU A 532 -20.99 -8.13 -13.65
N GLY A 533 -21.22 -9.07 -12.71
CA GLY A 533 -20.55 -9.10 -11.42
C GLY A 533 -20.88 -7.85 -10.59
N ILE A 534 -22.15 -7.43 -10.60
CA ILE A 534 -22.72 -6.36 -9.76
C ILE A 534 -23.65 -7.00 -8.74
N LYS A 535 -23.58 -6.56 -7.50
CA LYS A 535 -24.49 -6.98 -6.43
C LYS A 535 -25.80 -6.21 -6.53
N VAL A 536 -26.82 -6.83 -7.14
CA VAL A 536 -28.16 -6.26 -7.29
C VAL A 536 -29.01 -6.59 -6.08
N PHE A 537 -29.73 -5.60 -5.54
CA PHE A 537 -30.75 -5.75 -4.49
C PHE A 537 -31.86 -4.73 -4.69
N SER A 538 -32.93 -4.82 -3.89
CA SER A 538 -34.09 -3.98 -4.13
C SER A 538 -34.73 -3.40 -2.86
N ALA A 539 -35.40 -2.25 -3.02
CA ALA A 539 -36.38 -1.77 -2.05
C ALA A 539 -37.70 -2.52 -2.25
N VAL A 540 -38.30 -2.93 -1.14
CA VAL A 540 -39.54 -3.72 -1.08
C VAL A 540 -40.68 -2.81 -0.61
N PHE A 541 -41.78 -2.75 -1.38
CA PHE A 541 -42.91 -1.88 -1.05
C PHE A 541 -44.23 -2.63 -0.71
N ASP A 542 -44.27 -3.93 -0.94
CA ASP A 542 -45.41 -4.79 -0.68
C ASP A 542 -45.05 -6.26 -0.48
N GLU A 543 -45.99 -7.08 -0.03
CA GLU A 543 -45.76 -8.48 0.28
C GLU A 543 -45.50 -9.33 -0.94
N GLU A 544 -46.23 -9.12 -2.06
CA GLU A 544 -46.03 -9.88 -3.31
C GLU A 544 -44.62 -9.62 -3.87
N SER A 545 -44.16 -8.38 -3.78
CA SER A 545 -42.78 -8.00 -4.16
C SER A 545 -41.72 -8.66 -3.29
N LEU A 546 -41.98 -8.84 -1.98
CA LEU A 546 -41.09 -9.57 -1.11
C LEU A 546 -41.01 -11.07 -1.52
N GLU A 547 -42.16 -11.68 -1.78
CA GLU A 547 -42.22 -13.10 -2.21
C GLU A 547 -41.51 -13.31 -3.56
N LEU A 548 -41.70 -12.42 -4.52
CA LEU A 548 -40.98 -12.41 -5.79
C LEU A 548 -39.47 -12.32 -5.58
N LEU A 549 -38.99 -11.36 -4.79
CA LEU A 549 -37.57 -11.16 -4.53
C LEU A 549 -36.95 -12.31 -3.75
N GLU A 550 -37.71 -12.98 -2.85
CA GLU A 550 -37.25 -14.23 -2.19
C GLU A 550 -37.08 -15.36 -3.21
N SER A 551 -38.03 -15.50 -4.16
CA SER A 551 -37.93 -16.51 -5.22
C SER A 551 -36.70 -16.32 -6.14
N LEU A 552 -36.25 -15.06 -6.31
CA LEU A 552 -35.10 -14.67 -7.10
C LEU A 552 -33.79 -14.64 -6.29
N ASN A 553 -33.83 -15.07 -5.02
CA ASN A 553 -32.69 -15.06 -4.10
C ASN A 553 -32.06 -13.65 -3.93
N CYS A 554 -32.87 -12.60 -3.87
CA CYS A 554 -32.38 -11.25 -3.59
C CYS A 554 -31.51 -11.25 -2.33
N PRO A 555 -30.24 -10.74 -2.41
CA PRO A 555 -29.27 -10.92 -1.34
C PRO A 555 -29.47 -9.99 -0.14
N ALA A 556 -30.15 -8.86 -0.31
CA ALA A 556 -30.38 -7.83 0.71
C ALA A 556 -31.65 -7.05 0.45
N TYR A 557 -32.19 -6.42 1.45
CA TYR A 557 -33.42 -5.62 1.34
C TYR A 557 -33.23 -4.18 1.78
N LYS A 558 -33.85 -3.26 1.05
CA LYS A 558 -34.03 -1.88 1.46
C LYS A 558 -35.47 -1.64 1.92
N ILE A 559 -35.62 -0.95 3.04
CA ILE A 559 -36.87 -0.38 3.49
C ILE A 559 -36.82 1.12 3.20
N ALA A 560 -37.70 1.58 2.32
CA ALA A 560 -37.76 2.98 1.93
C ALA A 560 -38.32 3.86 3.07
N SER A 561 -38.01 5.16 3.06
CA SER A 561 -38.48 6.10 4.09
C SER A 561 -40.03 6.13 4.25
N MET A 562 -40.72 5.98 3.14
CA MET A 562 -42.19 6.00 3.13
C MET A 562 -42.82 4.75 3.78
N ASP A 563 -42.05 3.65 3.89
CA ASP A 563 -42.51 2.39 4.49
C ASP A 563 -42.02 2.21 5.93
N LEU A 564 -41.35 3.19 6.51
CA LEU A 564 -40.83 3.09 7.87
C LEU A 564 -41.96 2.86 8.92
N ASN A 565 -43.16 3.33 8.67
CA ASN A 565 -44.30 3.08 9.52
C ASN A 565 -45.13 1.83 9.13
N ASN A 566 -44.75 1.12 8.06
CA ASN A 566 -45.38 -0.13 7.63
C ASN A 566 -44.81 -1.31 8.43
N TYR A 567 -45.06 -1.32 9.75
CA TYR A 567 -44.48 -2.33 10.66
C TYR A 567 -44.79 -3.77 10.27
N PRO A 568 -45.97 -4.13 9.71
CA PRO A 568 -46.24 -5.49 9.23
C PRO A 568 -45.25 -5.93 8.12
N LEU A 569 -44.99 -5.08 7.14
CA LEU A 569 -44.05 -5.37 6.05
C LEU A 569 -42.60 -5.45 6.59
N ILE A 570 -42.24 -4.51 7.47
CA ILE A 570 -40.91 -4.52 8.13
C ILE A 570 -40.68 -5.85 8.86
N GLU A 571 -41.68 -6.34 9.59
CA GLU A 571 -41.59 -7.62 10.30
C GLU A 571 -41.40 -8.80 9.33
N LYS A 572 -42.07 -8.85 8.19
CA LYS A 572 -41.92 -9.88 7.17
C LYS A 572 -40.52 -9.83 6.55
N ILE A 573 -40.03 -8.65 6.18
CA ILE A 573 -38.67 -8.47 5.67
C ILE A 573 -37.63 -8.93 6.71
N ALA A 574 -37.79 -8.55 7.98
CA ALA A 574 -36.86 -8.94 9.05
C ALA A 574 -36.82 -10.45 9.30
N LYS A 575 -37.94 -11.17 9.11
CA LYS A 575 -38.01 -12.64 9.21
C LYS A 575 -37.15 -13.36 8.17
N THR A 576 -36.79 -12.74 7.07
CA THR A 576 -35.86 -13.32 6.07
C THR A 576 -34.43 -13.46 6.63
N LYS A 577 -34.07 -12.68 7.65
CA LYS A 577 -32.74 -12.59 8.27
C LYS A 577 -31.61 -12.17 7.31
N LYS A 578 -31.95 -11.72 6.12
CA LYS A 578 -30.99 -11.14 5.15
C LYS A 578 -30.55 -9.73 5.59
N PRO A 579 -29.49 -9.18 5.00
CA PRO A 579 -29.06 -7.80 5.22
C PRO A 579 -30.19 -6.81 4.97
N ILE A 580 -30.35 -5.81 5.87
CA ILE A 580 -31.40 -4.79 5.79
C ILE A 580 -30.76 -3.40 5.84
N ILE A 581 -31.24 -2.52 4.96
CA ILE A 581 -30.97 -1.08 5.00
C ILE A 581 -32.29 -0.36 5.23
N LEU A 582 -32.39 0.45 6.29
CA LEU A 582 -33.59 1.23 6.67
C LEU A 582 -33.35 2.72 6.42
N SER A 583 -34.11 3.36 5.54
CA SER A 583 -34.14 4.83 5.40
C SER A 583 -35.11 5.48 6.38
N THR A 584 -34.73 6.68 6.87
CA THR A 584 -35.44 7.36 7.97
C THR A 584 -35.99 8.72 7.62
N GLY A 585 -36.15 9.04 6.34
CA GLY A 585 -36.78 10.31 5.91
C GLY A 585 -38.21 10.44 6.41
N MET A 586 -38.67 11.67 6.64
CA MET A 586 -40.01 12.00 7.11
C MET A 586 -40.41 11.42 8.48
N SER A 587 -39.44 10.84 9.23
CA SER A 587 -39.76 10.11 10.45
C SER A 587 -39.16 10.76 11.70
N THR A 588 -39.88 10.65 12.81
CA THR A 588 -39.40 11.01 14.14
C THR A 588 -38.49 9.89 14.73
N LEU A 589 -37.66 10.23 15.72
CA LEU A 589 -36.85 9.22 16.42
C LEU A 589 -37.68 8.10 17.03
N GLY A 590 -38.90 8.40 17.55
CA GLY A 590 -39.77 7.38 18.12
C GLY A 590 -40.38 6.42 17.09
N GLU A 591 -40.60 6.87 15.84
CA GLU A 591 -41.02 5.99 14.74
C GLU A 591 -39.87 5.10 14.30
N ILE A 592 -38.64 5.67 14.18
CA ILE A 592 -37.44 4.93 13.86
C ILE A 592 -37.15 3.88 14.92
N GLU A 593 -37.26 4.20 16.22
CA GLU A 593 -37.06 3.27 17.33
C GLU A 593 -37.99 2.04 17.20
N ARG A 594 -39.27 2.24 16.87
CA ARG A 594 -40.21 1.12 16.68
C ARG A 594 -39.83 0.21 15.53
N ALA A 595 -39.44 0.79 14.39
CA ALA A 595 -38.97 0.03 13.23
C ALA A 595 -37.70 -0.74 13.55
N VAL A 596 -36.69 -0.09 14.18
CA VAL A 596 -35.45 -0.70 14.63
C VAL A 596 -35.72 -1.86 15.59
N ALA A 597 -36.59 -1.69 16.59
CA ALA A 597 -36.94 -2.75 17.55
C ALA A 597 -37.55 -4.00 16.88
N ILE A 598 -38.37 -3.80 15.83
CA ILE A 598 -38.94 -4.91 15.05
C ILE A 598 -37.81 -5.65 14.28
N ILE A 599 -36.94 -4.90 13.59
CA ILE A 599 -35.84 -5.48 12.81
C ILE A 599 -34.88 -6.25 13.72
N GLU A 600 -34.47 -5.67 14.84
CA GLU A 600 -33.51 -6.30 15.78
C GLU A 600 -34.03 -7.56 16.45
N ARG A 601 -35.34 -7.65 16.70
CA ARG A 601 -35.98 -8.86 17.26
C ARG A 601 -35.72 -10.08 16.39
N HIS A 602 -35.59 -9.93 15.08
CA HIS A 602 -35.37 -11.00 14.13
C HIS A 602 -33.89 -11.22 13.79
N ALA A 603 -32.96 -10.40 14.31
CA ALA A 603 -31.54 -10.51 14.17
C ALA A 603 -31.08 -10.73 12.71
N PRO A 604 -31.27 -9.77 11.81
CA PRO A 604 -30.79 -9.86 10.44
C PRO A 604 -29.26 -10.02 10.41
N SER A 605 -28.73 -10.57 9.33
CA SER A 605 -27.28 -10.77 9.20
C SER A 605 -26.49 -9.47 9.26
N GLU A 606 -27.06 -8.38 8.70
CA GLU A 606 -26.50 -7.02 8.72
C GLU A 606 -27.66 -6.01 8.80
N PHE A 607 -27.42 -4.87 9.47
CA PHE A 607 -28.41 -3.81 9.59
C PHE A 607 -27.74 -2.42 9.56
N ILE A 608 -28.14 -1.61 8.57
CA ILE A 608 -27.66 -0.24 8.37
C ILE A 608 -28.85 0.73 8.38
N ILE A 609 -28.72 1.84 9.08
CA ILE A 609 -29.73 2.92 9.11
C ILE A 609 -29.24 4.04 8.20
N LEU A 610 -30.09 4.57 7.29
CA LEU A 610 -29.75 5.72 6.47
C LEU A 610 -30.47 6.97 6.97
N HIS A 611 -29.73 8.00 7.28
CA HIS A 611 -30.27 9.36 7.32
C HIS A 611 -30.72 9.73 5.90
N CYS A 612 -31.87 10.37 5.77
CA CYS A 612 -32.47 10.70 4.49
C CYS A 612 -33.33 11.95 4.61
N ILE A 613 -33.26 12.81 3.60
CA ILE A 613 -34.22 13.91 3.41
C ILE A 613 -35.06 13.60 2.18
N SER A 614 -36.33 13.30 2.39
CA SER A 614 -37.29 12.93 1.35
C SER A 614 -37.89 14.18 0.67
N SER A 615 -37.02 14.90 -0.04
CA SER A 615 -37.38 16.03 -0.92
C SER A 615 -36.57 15.84 -2.23
N TYR A 616 -37.19 16.08 -3.38
CA TYR A 616 -36.68 15.69 -4.70
C TYR A 616 -36.77 16.87 -5.69
N PRO A 617 -35.68 17.63 -5.96
CA PRO A 617 -34.35 17.52 -5.30
C PRO A 617 -34.34 18.06 -3.86
N ALA A 618 -33.43 17.51 -3.04
CA ALA A 618 -33.20 18.00 -1.69
C ALA A 618 -32.33 19.27 -1.70
N ASN A 619 -32.74 20.28 -0.93
CA ASN A 619 -31.90 21.46 -0.73
C ASN A 619 -30.70 21.14 0.16
N ARG A 620 -29.48 21.39 -0.32
CA ARG A 620 -28.24 21.10 0.40
C ARG A 620 -28.16 21.72 1.79
N ASN A 621 -28.74 22.91 1.98
CA ASN A 621 -28.72 23.61 3.27
C ASN A 621 -29.71 23.00 4.30
N LEU A 622 -30.55 22.07 3.89
CA LEU A 622 -31.56 21.40 4.74
C LEU A 622 -31.23 19.93 5.00
N LEU A 623 -30.06 19.42 4.53
CA LEU A 623 -29.70 18.01 4.66
C LEU A 623 -29.41 17.57 6.10
N ASN A 624 -29.01 18.49 6.97
CA ASN A 624 -28.76 18.23 8.39
C ASN A 624 -27.90 16.95 8.66
N LEU A 625 -26.80 16.79 7.96
CA LEU A 625 -25.96 15.58 8.00
C LEU A 625 -25.47 15.19 9.40
N ASN A 626 -25.40 16.15 10.33
CA ASN A 626 -25.07 15.87 11.74
C ASN A 626 -26.07 14.93 12.42
N ALA A 627 -27.33 14.81 11.88
CA ALA A 627 -28.29 13.85 12.38
C ALA A 627 -27.84 12.39 12.27
N MET A 628 -26.90 12.08 11.39
CA MET A 628 -26.27 10.75 11.33
C MET A 628 -25.60 10.37 12.65
N SER A 629 -24.94 11.33 13.33
CA SER A 629 -24.35 11.11 14.64
C SER A 629 -25.43 10.80 15.69
N THR A 630 -26.56 11.52 15.65
CA THR A 630 -27.71 11.27 16.53
C THR A 630 -28.25 9.86 16.35
N LEU A 631 -28.48 9.43 15.10
CA LEU A 631 -28.95 8.07 14.79
C LEU A 631 -27.96 6.99 15.25
N ARG A 632 -26.66 7.22 15.01
CA ARG A 632 -25.60 6.29 15.45
C ARG A 632 -25.58 6.13 16.98
N ASN A 633 -25.66 7.23 17.69
CA ASN A 633 -25.63 7.23 19.15
C ASN A 633 -26.93 6.66 19.77
N ALA A 634 -28.10 6.94 19.16
CA ALA A 634 -29.38 6.46 19.65
C ALA A 634 -29.56 4.95 19.48
N PHE A 635 -29.11 4.40 18.32
CA PHE A 635 -29.41 3.01 17.96
C PHE A 635 -28.19 2.08 17.99
N GLY A 636 -26.94 2.59 18.16
CA GLY A 636 -25.74 1.77 18.19
C GLY A 636 -25.47 0.98 16.90
N ARG A 637 -26.01 1.45 15.75
CA ARG A 637 -25.90 0.78 14.46
C ARG A 637 -25.07 1.60 13.47
N PRO A 638 -24.46 0.96 12.45
CA PRO A 638 -23.88 1.67 11.33
C PRO A 638 -24.90 2.60 10.68
N VAL A 639 -24.49 3.85 10.40
CA VAL A 639 -25.38 4.85 9.78
C VAL A 639 -24.75 5.31 8.47
N GLY A 640 -25.55 5.33 7.42
CA GLY A 640 -25.25 5.88 6.11
C GLY A 640 -26.12 7.07 5.75
N PHE A 641 -26.07 7.49 4.49
CA PHE A 641 -26.84 8.63 3.96
C PHE A 641 -27.50 8.27 2.63
N SER A 642 -28.81 8.53 2.49
CA SER A 642 -29.54 8.43 1.24
C SER A 642 -29.81 9.86 0.72
N ASP A 643 -29.18 10.19 -0.42
CA ASP A 643 -29.09 11.54 -0.95
C ASP A 643 -29.97 11.77 -2.18
N HIS A 644 -30.76 12.87 -2.14
CA HIS A 644 -31.58 13.37 -3.23
C HIS A 644 -31.20 14.80 -3.66
N SER A 645 -30.06 15.32 -3.20
CA SER A 645 -29.55 16.63 -3.64
C SER A 645 -28.87 16.52 -5.03
N ILE A 646 -28.68 17.64 -5.70
CA ILE A 646 -27.98 17.66 -6.99
C ILE A 646 -26.47 17.55 -6.76
N GLY A 647 -25.79 16.70 -7.54
CA GLY A 647 -24.33 16.52 -7.56
C GLY A 647 -23.78 15.57 -6.50
N PRO A 648 -22.46 15.33 -6.46
CA PRO A 648 -21.81 14.34 -5.61
C PRO A 648 -21.34 14.89 -4.25
N GLU A 649 -21.45 16.20 -3.97
CA GLU A 649 -20.80 16.83 -2.83
C GLU A 649 -21.40 16.39 -1.49
N ALA A 650 -22.73 16.29 -1.39
CA ALA A 650 -23.38 15.90 -0.14
C ALA A 650 -23.05 14.45 0.27
N PRO A 651 -23.06 13.45 -0.63
CA PRO A 651 -22.57 12.11 -0.36
C PRO A 651 -21.10 12.07 0.10
N ILE A 652 -20.22 12.87 -0.51
CA ILE A 652 -18.80 12.95 -0.12
C ILE A 652 -18.67 13.49 1.31
N VAL A 653 -19.39 14.57 1.64
CA VAL A 653 -19.42 15.13 3.01
C VAL A 653 -19.94 14.10 4.00
N ALA A 654 -21.02 13.40 3.68
CA ALA A 654 -21.58 12.37 4.54
C ALA A 654 -20.58 11.23 4.79
N ALA A 655 -19.89 10.76 3.75
CA ALA A 655 -18.85 9.74 3.88
C ALA A 655 -17.68 10.23 4.76
N SER A 656 -17.22 11.48 4.58
CA SER A 656 -16.12 12.05 5.37
C SER A 656 -16.43 12.22 6.86
N ILE A 657 -17.71 12.38 7.25
CA ILE A 657 -18.13 12.40 8.66
C ILE A 657 -18.60 11.04 9.17
N GLY A 658 -18.27 9.97 8.44
CA GLY A 658 -18.40 8.58 8.87
C GLY A 658 -19.69 7.90 8.44
N ALA A 659 -20.31 8.26 7.31
CA ALA A 659 -21.36 7.44 6.72
C ALA A 659 -20.79 6.07 6.32
N ARG A 660 -21.51 4.99 6.72
CA ARG A 660 -21.17 3.61 6.36
C ARG A 660 -21.36 3.35 4.87
N CYS A 661 -22.39 3.93 4.30
CA CYS A 661 -22.63 3.93 2.87
C CYS A 661 -23.33 5.22 2.45
N VAL A 662 -23.22 5.55 1.19
CA VAL A 662 -23.98 6.62 0.57
C VAL A 662 -24.81 6.04 -0.57
N GLU A 663 -26.11 6.32 -0.57
CA GLU A 663 -27.05 5.92 -1.62
C GLU A 663 -27.36 7.14 -2.48
N LYS A 664 -27.23 6.98 -3.80
CA LYS A 664 -27.41 8.07 -4.75
C LYS A 664 -28.06 7.58 -6.04
N HIS A 665 -29.06 8.30 -6.53
CA HIS A 665 -29.71 7.98 -7.80
C HIS A 665 -28.73 8.06 -8.97
N PHE A 666 -28.92 7.17 -9.97
CA PHE A 666 -28.06 7.01 -11.11
C PHE A 666 -28.83 7.11 -12.42
N THR A 667 -28.31 7.83 -13.39
CA THR A 667 -28.90 8.02 -14.73
C THR A 667 -27.84 7.94 -15.82
N LEU A 668 -28.25 7.77 -17.08
CA LEU A 668 -27.36 7.96 -18.22
C LEU A 668 -27.18 9.44 -18.59
N ASP A 669 -28.25 10.24 -18.44
CA ASP A 669 -28.28 11.67 -18.75
C ASP A 669 -29.35 12.35 -17.87
N HIS A 670 -29.04 13.55 -17.33
CA HIS A 670 -29.95 14.36 -16.51
C HIS A 670 -31.17 14.86 -17.27
N ASN A 671 -31.09 14.95 -18.61
CA ASN A 671 -32.13 15.50 -19.48
C ASN A 671 -33.16 14.46 -19.96
N LEU A 672 -33.00 13.18 -19.54
CA LEU A 672 -33.95 12.14 -19.87
C LEU A 672 -35.31 12.43 -19.20
N GLU A 673 -36.40 11.98 -19.85
CA GLU A 673 -37.75 12.13 -19.30
C GLU A 673 -37.96 11.16 -18.13
N GLY A 674 -38.32 11.71 -16.96
CA GLY A 674 -38.58 10.95 -15.74
C GLY A 674 -38.35 11.77 -14.48
N PRO A 675 -38.95 11.36 -13.34
CA PRO A 675 -38.93 12.15 -12.11
C PRO A 675 -37.56 12.24 -11.43
N ASP A 676 -36.69 11.24 -11.61
CA ASP A 676 -35.49 11.10 -10.81
C ASP A 676 -34.20 11.54 -11.55
N HIS A 677 -34.25 11.71 -12.89
CA HIS A 677 -33.06 12.00 -13.69
C HIS A 677 -32.34 13.29 -13.28
N ILE A 678 -33.08 14.34 -12.96
CA ILE A 678 -32.54 15.69 -12.70
C ILE A 678 -31.60 15.75 -11.49
N PHE A 679 -31.80 14.93 -10.46
CA PHE A 679 -30.95 14.89 -9.26
C PHE A 679 -30.10 13.62 -9.16
N SER A 680 -30.18 12.75 -10.15
CA SER A 680 -29.35 11.56 -10.27
C SER A 680 -27.91 11.94 -10.67
N LEU A 681 -26.94 11.06 -10.48
CA LEU A 681 -25.60 11.21 -11.05
C LEU A 681 -25.49 10.46 -12.38
N ASN A 682 -24.82 11.08 -13.35
CA ASN A 682 -24.43 10.41 -14.58
C ASN A 682 -23.21 9.50 -14.37
N PRO A 683 -22.76 8.69 -15.37
CA PRO A 683 -21.67 7.75 -15.20
C PRO A 683 -20.34 8.40 -14.79
N ILE A 684 -20.05 9.62 -15.25
CA ILE A 684 -18.81 10.34 -14.92
C ILE A 684 -18.85 10.80 -13.46
N GLU A 685 -19.95 11.38 -13.03
CA GLU A 685 -20.15 11.87 -11.67
C GLU A 685 -20.20 10.71 -10.66
N MET A 686 -20.83 9.59 -11.01
CA MET A 686 -20.90 8.39 -10.17
C MET A 686 -19.51 7.79 -10.00
N LYS A 687 -18.72 7.68 -11.05
CA LYS A 687 -17.33 7.24 -10.99
C LYS A 687 -16.50 8.14 -10.06
N TYR A 688 -16.62 9.45 -10.21
CA TYR A 688 -15.96 10.41 -9.33
C TYR A 688 -16.37 10.24 -7.87
N LEU A 689 -17.67 10.07 -7.59
CA LEU A 689 -18.17 9.81 -6.24
C LEU A 689 -17.52 8.54 -5.63
N ILE A 690 -17.48 7.45 -6.39
CA ILE A 690 -16.91 6.17 -5.94
C ILE A 690 -15.41 6.33 -5.64
N GLU A 691 -14.65 6.96 -6.55
CA GLU A 691 -13.23 7.20 -6.37
C GLU A 691 -12.95 8.00 -5.08
N VAL A 692 -13.69 9.10 -4.87
CA VAL A 692 -13.50 9.94 -3.68
C VAL A 692 -13.93 9.22 -2.40
N VAL A 693 -15.05 8.48 -2.41
CA VAL A 693 -15.49 7.73 -1.22
C VAL A 693 -14.48 6.66 -0.82
N ASN A 694 -13.89 5.98 -1.80
CA ASN A 694 -12.83 4.98 -1.56
C ASN A 694 -11.54 5.60 -1.00
N ASP A 695 -11.23 6.85 -1.36
CA ASP A 695 -10.03 7.56 -0.89
C ASP A 695 -10.21 8.17 0.53
N ILE A 696 -11.44 8.41 0.97
CA ILE A 696 -11.73 9.05 2.26
C ILE A 696 -11.03 8.39 3.45
N PRO A 697 -11.03 7.05 3.63
CA PRO A 697 -10.32 6.41 4.74
C PRO A 697 -8.82 6.75 4.77
N GLY A 698 -8.19 6.77 3.59
CA GLY A 698 -6.79 7.17 3.43
C GLY A 698 -6.56 8.67 3.74
N MET A 699 -7.46 9.55 3.28
CA MET A 699 -7.39 11.00 3.54
C MET A 699 -7.60 11.33 5.01
N LEU A 700 -8.52 10.66 5.68
CA LEU A 700 -8.77 10.85 7.12
C LEU A 700 -7.60 10.35 7.96
N GLY A 701 -6.96 9.26 7.57
CA GLY A 701 -5.80 8.69 8.26
C GLY A 701 -6.07 8.40 9.74
N THR A 702 -5.13 8.79 10.60
CA THR A 702 -5.22 8.61 12.06
C THR A 702 -5.35 9.96 12.78
N SER A 703 -5.84 9.96 14.03
CA SER A 703 -5.91 11.16 14.86
C SER A 703 -4.53 11.66 15.34
N SER A 704 -3.46 10.91 15.11
CA SER A 704 -2.10 11.26 15.52
C SER A 704 -1.47 12.23 14.53
N ARG A 705 -0.98 13.39 15.00
CA ARG A 705 -0.21 14.33 14.17
C ARG A 705 1.22 13.84 14.03
N ILE A 706 1.46 13.00 13.01
CA ILE A 706 2.78 12.51 12.65
C ILE A 706 3.20 13.19 11.36
N SER A 707 4.43 13.69 11.30
CA SER A 707 4.95 14.25 10.05
C SER A 707 5.17 13.16 9.01
N THR A 708 4.70 13.39 7.80
CA THR A 708 4.96 12.49 6.68
C THR A 708 6.46 12.49 6.33
N PRO A 709 6.96 11.44 5.65
CA PRO A 709 8.35 11.42 5.17
C PRO A 709 8.72 12.66 4.35
N GLN A 710 7.81 13.16 3.52
CA GLN A 710 7.99 14.36 2.73
C GLN A 710 8.03 15.63 3.60
N GLU A 711 7.21 15.73 4.64
CA GLU A 711 7.26 16.85 5.59
C GLU A 711 8.56 16.83 6.40
N ILE A 712 9.06 15.64 6.77
CA ILE A 712 10.35 15.51 7.45
C ILE A 712 11.47 16.02 6.54
N GLU A 713 11.54 15.58 5.30
CA GLU A 713 12.50 16.06 4.30
C GLU A 713 12.38 17.59 4.10
N THR A 714 11.17 18.08 3.97
CA THR A 714 10.87 19.51 3.82
C THR A 714 11.30 20.30 5.05
N SER A 715 11.20 19.69 6.24
CA SER A 715 11.59 20.35 7.49
C SER A 715 13.09 20.69 7.55
N TYR A 716 13.95 19.87 6.95
CA TYR A 716 15.38 20.17 6.86
C TYR A 716 15.67 21.39 5.99
N LYS A 717 14.84 21.67 4.99
CA LYS A 717 15.00 22.82 4.07
C LYS A 717 14.46 24.11 4.66
N PHE A 718 13.40 24.06 5.47
CA PHE A 718 12.63 25.25 5.85
C PHE A 718 12.56 25.53 7.35
N LYS A 719 12.74 24.54 8.24
CA LYS A 719 12.80 24.81 9.66
C LYS A 719 14.00 25.70 9.99
N LYS A 720 13.90 26.37 11.12
CA LYS A 720 14.92 27.33 11.58
C LYS A 720 15.91 26.68 12.50
N SER A 721 17.14 27.18 12.49
CA SER A 721 18.17 26.93 13.49
C SER A 721 18.87 28.24 13.86
N ILE A 722 19.67 28.19 14.90
CA ILE A 722 20.44 29.33 15.36
C ILE A 722 21.72 29.41 14.52
N HIS A 723 21.99 30.58 13.93
CA HIS A 723 23.17 30.86 13.12
C HIS A 723 23.95 32.01 13.73
N ALA A 724 25.24 32.09 13.38
CA ALA A 724 26.08 33.25 13.71
C ALA A 724 25.66 34.45 12.89
N LYS A 725 25.36 35.57 13.54
CA LYS A 725 25.03 36.84 12.89
C LYS A 725 26.28 37.60 12.40
N ARG A 726 27.45 37.24 12.92
CA ARG A 726 28.77 37.74 12.59
C ARG A 726 29.83 36.66 12.85
N ASN A 727 31.07 36.89 12.45
CA ASN A 727 32.17 36.00 12.82
C ASN A 727 32.36 35.99 14.34
N ILE A 728 32.36 34.82 14.95
CA ILE A 728 32.51 34.62 16.38
C ILE A 728 33.84 33.88 16.64
N PRO A 729 34.83 34.51 17.28
CA PRO A 729 36.12 33.88 17.51
C PRO A 729 36.01 32.78 18.61
N LYS A 730 36.97 31.85 18.59
CA LYS A 730 37.11 30.84 19.66
C LYS A 730 37.32 31.51 21.01
N GLY A 731 36.66 31.05 22.06
CA GLY A 731 36.75 31.62 23.43
C GLY A 731 35.86 32.82 23.65
N HIS A 732 35.02 33.22 22.70
CA HIS A 732 34.06 34.30 22.85
C HIS A 732 32.87 33.86 23.70
N VAL A 733 32.39 34.69 24.61
CA VAL A 733 31.15 34.47 25.35
C VAL A 733 29.98 34.94 24.52
N ILE A 734 29.13 34.04 24.08
CA ILE A 734 28.01 34.29 23.18
C ILE A 734 26.99 35.23 23.80
N THR A 735 26.57 36.25 23.10
CA THR A 735 25.49 37.16 23.42
C THR A 735 24.32 37.02 22.44
N GLU A 736 23.15 37.58 22.76
CA GLU A 736 22.00 37.55 21.82
C GLU A 736 22.32 38.26 20.48
N GLU A 737 23.18 39.30 20.51
CA GLU A 737 23.58 40.07 19.34
C GLU A 737 24.44 39.27 18.37
N ASP A 738 25.08 38.20 18.82
CA ASP A 738 25.89 37.30 18.03
C ASP A 738 25.03 36.29 17.19
N LEU A 739 23.76 36.16 17.53
CA LEU A 739 22.90 35.10 17.04
C LEU A 739 21.77 35.61 16.16
N ILE A 740 21.38 34.78 15.21
CA ILE A 740 20.21 34.99 14.35
C ILE A 740 19.51 33.66 14.10
N ILE A 741 18.17 33.69 14.06
CA ILE A 741 17.35 32.52 13.77
C ILE A 741 16.95 32.54 12.31
N LYS A 742 17.46 31.60 11.50
CA LYS A 742 17.10 31.45 10.09
C LYS A 742 17.18 30.00 9.60
N GLY A 743 16.69 29.73 8.41
CA GLY A 743 16.87 28.46 7.74
C GLY A 743 18.15 28.42 6.89
N PRO A 744 18.56 27.21 6.44
CA PRO A 744 17.92 25.92 6.67
C PRO A 744 18.15 25.33 8.07
N TYR A 745 17.44 24.23 8.37
CA TYR A 745 17.69 23.47 9.59
C TYR A 745 19.01 22.69 9.49
N GLY A 746 19.95 22.98 10.35
CA GLY A 746 21.28 22.33 10.33
C GLY A 746 22.10 22.63 11.58
N GLY A 747 21.57 23.46 12.45
CA GLY A 747 22.18 23.87 13.72
C GLY A 747 21.29 23.57 14.92
N ILE A 748 21.66 24.22 16.05
CA ILE A 748 20.91 24.13 17.32
C ILE A 748 19.51 24.73 17.11
N PRO A 749 18.42 24.03 17.51
CA PRO A 749 17.06 24.56 17.42
C PRO A 749 16.88 25.88 18.19
N PRO A 750 15.99 26.79 17.74
CA PRO A 750 15.73 28.08 18.38
C PRO A 750 15.30 28.01 19.84
N GLU A 751 14.70 26.92 20.28
CA GLU A 751 14.28 26.68 21.67
C GLU A 751 15.44 26.70 22.69
N TYR A 752 16.67 26.48 22.21
CA TYR A 752 17.88 26.48 23.03
C TYR A 752 18.61 27.83 23.02
N LEU A 753 18.04 28.90 22.46
CA LEU A 753 18.66 30.21 22.38
C LEU A 753 19.17 30.70 23.74
N ASN A 754 18.32 30.63 24.78
CA ASN A 754 18.64 31.06 26.12
C ASN A 754 19.74 30.23 26.80
N ILE A 755 19.97 29.00 26.34
CA ILE A 755 21.03 28.13 26.83
C ILE A 755 22.37 28.48 26.18
N LEU A 756 22.36 29.01 24.97
CA LEU A 756 23.58 29.39 24.26
C LEU A 756 24.15 30.73 24.74
N VAL A 757 23.30 31.68 25.11
CA VAL A 757 23.73 32.97 25.61
C VAL A 757 24.49 32.77 26.92
N GLY A 758 25.70 33.31 27.01
CA GLY A 758 26.61 33.16 28.15
C GLY A 758 27.56 31.97 28.07
N ARG A 759 27.41 31.07 27.04
CA ARG A 759 28.39 29.98 26.79
C ARG A 759 29.59 30.51 26.03
N MET A 760 30.71 29.82 26.19
CA MET A 760 31.97 30.15 25.51
C MET A 760 32.16 29.27 24.30
N THR A 761 32.50 29.86 23.15
CA THR A 761 32.77 29.11 21.89
C THR A 761 34.05 28.27 22.03
N THR A 762 33.97 27.03 21.58
CA THR A 762 35.10 26.06 21.58
C THR A 762 35.95 26.18 20.30
N LYS A 763 35.41 26.77 19.24
CA LYS A 763 36.04 27.00 17.94
C LYS A 763 35.55 28.32 17.33
N GLU A 764 36.24 28.81 16.30
CA GLU A 764 35.78 29.93 15.50
C GLU A 764 34.54 29.55 14.69
N ILE A 765 33.55 30.47 14.61
CA ILE A 765 32.30 30.27 13.88
C ILE A 765 32.18 31.43 12.89
N ASN A 766 32.12 31.14 11.61
CA ASN A 766 31.97 32.15 10.57
C ASN A 766 30.54 32.71 10.58
N GLU A 767 30.43 33.98 10.13
CA GLU A 767 29.14 34.60 9.87
C GLU A 767 28.29 33.71 8.96
N ASP A 768 26.99 33.64 9.25
CA ASP A 768 26.00 32.86 8.51
C ASP A 768 26.01 31.34 8.75
N TYR A 769 27.01 30.82 9.47
CA TYR A 769 27.09 29.39 9.78
C TYR A 769 26.14 29.00 10.92
N PRO A 770 25.50 27.80 10.81
CA PRO A 770 24.67 27.30 11.90
C PRO A 770 25.52 26.93 13.11
N LEU A 771 25.08 27.32 14.31
CA LEU A 771 25.70 26.88 15.55
C LEU A 771 25.35 25.40 15.80
N THR A 772 26.35 24.63 16.17
CA THR A 772 26.21 23.22 16.56
C THR A 772 26.74 23.02 17.98
N TRP A 773 26.33 21.96 18.68
CA TRP A 773 26.72 21.74 20.07
C TRP A 773 28.24 21.54 20.27
N ASP A 774 28.96 21.21 19.24
CA ASP A 774 30.42 21.11 19.26
C ASP A 774 31.14 22.47 19.12
N CYS A 775 30.39 23.53 18.85
CA CYS A 775 30.90 24.91 18.78
C CYS A 775 30.86 25.63 20.13
N VAL A 776 30.09 25.12 21.11
CA VAL A 776 29.76 25.85 22.33
C VAL A 776 29.93 25.02 23.60
#